data_1611ec40dc94fab0effae31b86ed58e6
#
_entry.id   1611ec40dc94fab0effae31b86ed58e6
#
_cell.length_a   1.000
_cell.length_b   1.000
_cell.length_c   1.000
_cell.angle_alpha   90.00
_cell.angle_beta   90.00
_cell.angle_gamma   90.00
#
_symmetry.space_group_name_H-M   'P 1'
#
loop_
_entity.id
_entity.type
_entity.pdbx_description
1 polymer ?
#
loop_
_entity_poly.entity_id
_entity_poly.type
_entity_poly.pdbx_seq_one_letter_code
_entity_poly.pdbx_strand_id
1 'polypeptide(L)'
;MGQKKIITVDHLVCKDEKVSFHFKNPHPVKIIGIEESMKIRWTFDTDIIDSKMVIDLKSFNAEYYQAASRWKLYVEENGELHRIQISGGKNEYFHSIPSIGVQVITPYITRNGGLSIVIKQPIHLSDEVLSAKMSLMSLNFKGNFLTGTVRLEMKREYEMVGLVVKPRDISEDKQYLFQVKGKDKLSFEIDVDSMELRPFYYDFYLLVRVDGNDHYIRFKNPTWSASRKLNKRLFGMSYTFDNGFWIYPYITASGTLALTYKEKTEYESNMYFFKEILASWVFNILRPYYMKKNIWLIYEKTADRAQDNGYYFFKYIYENNKHQQAYYIIKPDSEDYPKLEGMRNRVVEFMSFKYMVYMFSAQLLVSSETKGHAYDIRIQKGRIRKAMNYKPLVFLQHGVIGLKKLNSIFKKSSINAPSLFVVSSPAEGKIIQNHFGYSKKELIVSGLPRWDVIENKSKGKSILLMPTWRVWLENLPFEEVEKSEYVQVFRTFLQSKELSQLLEQHDLTLYFYLHPKFEDFIDHFSNNNHRIIISNEQDLNSLLMQTSMLITDYSSVAWDMFYQKKPVIFYQFDLETYNKYQGSYMDLDHELFGDQVFTTEKLISTIKDYTETGFEEKEGFGLLREMYLPYIDHSNSQRVYNGIQEKQGMLKKIKRKQSISRLLSNPGLRFLWSKFNNVKPIKRVGERIRLKTK
;
A
#
# COMPACT_ATOMS: atom_id res chain seq x y z
N MET A 1 34.44 2.03 -19.12
CA MET A 1 33.91 2.05 -17.77
C MET A 1 34.87 2.82 -16.91
N GLY A 2 34.66 4.14 -16.72
CA GLY A 2 35.51 4.96 -15.86
C GLY A 2 35.43 4.45 -14.42
N GLN A 3 36.55 4.40 -13.74
CA GLN A 3 36.60 4.14 -12.30
C GLN A 3 35.81 5.24 -11.63
N LYS A 4 34.69 4.86 -10.96
CA LYS A 4 33.91 5.81 -10.15
C LYS A 4 34.84 6.35 -9.07
N LYS A 5 35.16 7.63 -9.13
CA LYS A 5 35.94 8.31 -8.10
C LYS A 5 35.23 8.13 -6.75
N ILE A 6 36.00 7.78 -5.74
CA ILE A 6 35.52 7.54 -4.37
C ILE A 6 36.04 8.68 -3.54
N ILE A 7 35.16 9.30 -2.76
CA ILE A 7 35.58 10.34 -1.80
C ILE A 7 35.65 9.69 -0.43
N THR A 8 36.82 9.68 0.16
CA THR A 8 37.09 9.10 1.47
C THR A 8 37.00 10.18 2.54
N VAL A 9 36.25 9.90 3.58
CA VAL A 9 36.04 10.78 4.75
C VAL A 9 36.44 10.04 6.02
N ASP A 10 36.82 10.79 7.04
CA ASP A 10 37.20 10.26 8.34
C ASP A 10 36.21 10.76 9.41
N HIS A 11 36.10 10.03 10.49
CA HIS A 11 35.30 10.34 11.69
C HIS A 11 33.86 10.84 11.41
N LEU A 12 32.90 9.95 11.50
CA LEU A 12 31.49 10.26 11.41
C LEU A 12 30.90 10.47 12.80
N VAL A 13 30.17 11.57 12.99
CA VAL A 13 29.40 11.84 14.22
C VAL A 13 27.96 12.15 13.85
N CYS A 14 27.01 11.54 14.57
CA CYS A 14 25.57 11.78 14.40
C CYS A 14 25.03 12.36 15.70
N LYS A 15 24.53 13.59 15.68
CA LYS A 15 23.98 14.28 16.83
C LYS A 15 22.96 15.33 16.38
N ASP A 16 21.86 15.50 17.09
CA ASP A 16 20.86 16.57 16.93
C ASP A 16 20.39 16.73 15.46
N GLU A 17 19.89 15.65 14.84
CA GLU A 17 19.45 15.58 13.44
C GLU A 17 20.55 15.92 12.39
N LYS A 18 21.80 15.95 12.81
CA LYS A 18 22.95 16.27 11.95
C LYS A 18 23.92 15.11 11.84
N VAL A 19 24.47 14.93 10.64
CA VAL A 19 25.56 13.99 10.36
C VAL A 19 26.79 14.79 9.98
N SER A 20 27.85 14.72 10.77
CA SER A 20 29.11 15.44 10.52
C SER A 20 30.26 14.49 10.24
N PHE A 21 31.14 14.85 9.30
CA PHE A 21 32.31 14.08 8.94
C PHE A 21 33.42 14.99 8.38
N HIS A 22 34.68 14.57 8.49
CA HIS A 22 35.81 15.30 7.99
C HIS A 22 36.14 14.93 6.53
N PHE A 23 36.29 15.95 5.69
CA PHE A 23 36.93 15.86 4.39
C PHE A 23 38.40 16.22 4.50
N LYS A 24 39.29 15.55 3.76
CA LYS A 24 40.69 15.92 3.71
C LYS A 24 40.93 17.33 3.16
N ASN A 25 40.08 17.82 2.28
CA ASN A 25 40.07 19.18 1.76
C ASN A 25 38.61 19.66 1.68
N PRO A 26 38.08 20.30 2.71
CA PRO A 26 36.68 20.76 2.73
C PRO A 26 36.50 21.93 1.73
N HIS A 27 35.66 21.73 0.76
CA HIS A 27 35.15 22.77 -0.13
C HIS A 27 33.62 22.59 -0.27
N PRO A 28 32.88 23.63 -0.62
CA PRO A 28 31.43 23.52 -0.76
C PRO A 28 31.07 22.49 -1.83
N VAL A 29 30.42 21.42 -1.45
CA VAL A 29 29.93 20.35 -2.35
C VAL A 29 28.49 20.03 -2.04
N LYS A 30 27.76 19.61 -3.06
CA LYS A 30 26.38 19.13 -2.87
C LYS A 30 26.40 17.65 -2.47
N ILE A 31 25.70 17.34 -1.38
CA ILE A 31 25.47 15.95 -0.98
C ILE A 31 24.13 15.48 -1.55
N ILE A 32 24.19 14.40 -2.30
CA ILE A 32 23.02 13.79 -2.96
C ILE A 32 22.73 12.42 -2.34
N GLY A 33 21.51 12.25 -1.84
CA GLY A 33 20.97 10.95 -1.51
C GLY A 33 20.30 10.31 -2.72
N ILE A 34 20.54 9.01 -2.93
CA ILE A 34 19.84 8.23 -3.94
C ILE A 34 19.16 7.06 -3.25
N GLU A 35 17.83 7.03 -3.28
CA GLU A 35 17.04 5.94 -2.76
C GLU A 35 17.31 4.66 -3.57
N GLU A 36 17.50 3.52 -2.88
CA GLU A 36 17.98 2.29 -3.52
C GLU A 36 16.97 1.65 -4.47
N SER A 37 15.69 1.67 -4.14
CA SER A 37 14.64 0.96 -4.87
C SER A 37 14.06 1.77 -6.04
N MET A 38 13.75 3.03 -5.81
CA MET A 38 13.05 3.90 -6.77
C MET A 38 14.00 4.85 -7.51
N LYS A 39 15.26 4.99 -7.02
CA LYS A 39 16.27 5.90 -7.58
C LYS A 39 15.89 7.38 -7.48
N ILE A 40 15.05 7.72 -6.52
CA ILE A 40 14.75 9.11 -6.17
C ILE A 40 16.04 9.78 -5.72
N ARG A 41 16.25 11.04 -6.15
CA ARG A 41 17.37 11.87 -5.73
C ARG A 41 16.88 12.93 -4.75
N TRP A 42 17.67 13.16 -3.71
CA TRP A 42 17.46 14.22 -2.73
C TRP A 42 18.78 14.99 -2.56
N THR A 43 18.72 16.31 -2.56
CA THR A 43 19.85 17.17 -2.22
C THR A 43 19.72 17.56 -0.75
N PHE A 44 20.73 17.22 0.05
CA PHE A 44 20.77 17.56 1.45
C PHE A 44 21.26 18.97 1.67
N ASP A 45 20.70 19.65 2.67
CA ASP A 45 21.24 20.88 3.20
C ASP A 45 22.58 20.60 3.87
N THR A 46 23.61 21.35 3.53
CA THR A 46 24.98 21.09 3.98
C THR A 46 25.67 22.36 4.37
N ASP A 47 26.39 22.32 5.50
CA ASP A 47 27.23 23.39 6.01
C ASP A 47 28.66 22.90 6.24
N ILE A 48 29.62 23.81 6.26
CA ILE A 48 30.99 23.54 6.72
C ILE A 48 31.21 24.25 8.05
N ILE A 49 31.32 23.46 9.12
CA ILE A 49 31.54 23.94 10.48
C ILE A 49 32.82 23.30 11.02
N ASP A 50 33.78 24.10 11.48
CA ASP A 50 35.07 23.64 12.05
C ASP A 50 35.77 22.60 11.14
N SER A 51 35.85 22.88 9.86
CA SER A 51 36.44 21.98 8.85
C SER A 51 35.75 20.63 8.71
N LYS A 52 34.49 20.49 9.20
CA LYS A 52 33.65 19.33 9.03
C LYS A 52 32.51 19.66 8.08
N MET A 53 32.19 18.72 7.20
CA MET A 53 30.93 18.74 6.47
C MET A 53 29.81 18.29 7.39
N VAL A 54 28.78 19.11 7.49
CA VAL A 54 27.57 18.82 8.29
C VAL A 54 26.40 18.67 7.33
N ILE A 55 25.73 17.53 7.37
CA ILE A 55 24.46 17.26 6.66
C ILE A 55 23.33 17.48 7.65
N ASP A 56 22.42 18.41 7.35
CA ASP A 56 21.17 18.55 8.09
C ASP A 56 20.11 17.60 7.53
N LEU A 57 19.51 16.82 8.40
CA LEU A 57 18.48 15.83 8.04
C LEU A 57 17.06 16.34 8.28
N LYS A 58 16.86 17.58 8.75
CA LYS A 58 15.55 18.09 9.15
C LYS A 58 14.58 18.17 7.98
N SER A 59 14.94 18.79 6.88
CA SER A 59 14.11 18.88 5.69
C SER A 59 13.89 17.51 5.03
N PHE A 60 14.91 16.68 5.00
CA PHE A 60 14.82 15.30 4.54
C PHE A 60 13.88 14.46 5.40
N ASN A 61 13.93 14.63 6.71
CA ASN A 61 13.02 13.96 7.65
C ASN A 61 11.57 14.35 7.38
N ALA A 62 11.28 15.63 7.21
CA ALA A 62 9.93 16.13 6.92
C ALA A 62 9.33 15.54 5.64
N GLU A 63 10.14 15.25 4.61
CA GLU A 63 9.67 14.72 3.32
C GLU A 63 9.53 13.18 3.30
N TYR A 64 10.46 12.46 3.93
CA TYR A 64 10.58 11.00 3.73
C TYR A 64 10.28 10.12 4.95
N TYR A 65 9.79 10.68 6.05
CA TYR A 65 9.56 9.97 7.32
C TYR A 65 8.59 8.78 7.24
N GLN A 66 7.66 8.79 6.31
CA GLN A 66 6.61 7.76 6.24
C GLN A 66 7.04 6.46 5.54
N ALA A 67 8.10 6.46 4.77
CA ALA A 67 8.46 5.32 3.94
C ALA A 67 9.73 4.64 4.40
N ALA A 68 9.64 3.37 4.84
CA ALA A 68 10.84 2.56 5.05
C ALA A 68 11.69 2.52 3.79
N SER A 69 12.88 3.09 3.84
CA SER A 69 13.75 3.30 2.66
C SER A 69 15.23 3.24 3.01
N ARG A 70 16.07 3.08 2.00
CA ARG A 70 17.53 3.13 2.11
C ARG A 70 18.11 4.08 1.08
N TRP A 71 19.00 4.94 1.54
CA TRP A 71 19.59 5.99 0.76
C TRP A 71 21.12 5.85 0.75
N LYS A 72 21.69 5.90 -0.45
CA LYS A 72 23.16 5.97 -0.63
C LYS A 72 23.56 7.41 -0.80
N LEU A 73 24.60 7.85 -0.04
CA LEU A 73 25.06 9.22 -0.10
C LEU A 73 26.24 9.37 -1.09
N TYR A 74 26.20 10.47 -1.84
CA TYR A 74 27.15 10.83 -2.86
C TYR A 74 27.52 12.31 -2.73
N VAL A 75 28.71 12.67 -3.14
CA VAL A 75 29.07 14.04 -3.44
C VAL A 75 28.83 14.29 -4.93
N GLU A 76 28.26 15.42 -5.29
CA GLU A 76 28.13 15.88 -6.67
C GLU A 76 29.19 16.91 -6.96
N GLU A 77 30.15 16.59 -7.83
CA GLU A 77 31.22 17.46 -8.33
C GLU A 77 31.14 17.54 -9.85
N ASN A 78 31.05 18.75 -10.42
CA ASN A 78 31.00 18.97 -11.89
C ASN A 78 29.93 18.11 -12.61
N GLY A 79 28.80 17.84 -11.95
CA GLY A 79 27.69 17.00 -12.47
C GLY A 79 27.96 15.49 -12.39
N GLU A 80 29.09 15.06 -11.84
CA GLU A 80 29.37 13.64 -11.58
C GLU A 80 29.12 13.27 -10.11
N LEU A 81 28.63 12.05 -9.88
CA LEU A 81 28.32 11.53 -8.54
C LEU A 81 29.43 10.61 -8.03
N HIS A 82 30.06 11.00 -6.92
CA HIS A 82 31.14 10.26 -6.26
C HIS A 82 30.60 9.66 -4.93
N ARG A 83 30.80 8.36 -4.74
CA ARG A 83 30.32 7.65 -3.54
C ARG A 83 31.10 8.07 -2.30
N ILE A 84 30.41 8.50 -1.23
CA ILE A 84 31.06 8.78 0.05
C ILE A 84 31.48 7.47 0.70
N GLN A 85 32.73 7.32 1.11
CA GLN A 85 33.23 6.18 1.86
C GLN A 85 33.96 6.61 3.13
N ILE A 86 33.80 5.86 4.19
CA ILE A 86 34.46 6.08 5.47
C ILE A 86 35.70 5.22 5.54
N SER A 87 36.86 5.85 5.82
CA SER A 87 38.14 5.16 6.01
C SER A 87 38.05 4.11 7.10
N GLY A 88 38.37 2.84 6.77
CA GLY A 88 38.38 1.74 7.72
C GLY A 88 37.00 1.29 8.22
N GLY A 89 35.93 2.06 7.90
CA GLY A 89 34.56 1.78 8.37
C GLY A 89 33.94 0.55 7.69
N LYS A 90 33.31 -0.35 8.47
CA LYS A 90 32.61 -1.54 7.96
C LYS A 90 31.37 -1.86 8.79
N ASN A 91 30.23 -1.89 8.14
CA ASN A 91 28.96 -2.41 8.66
C ASN A 91 28.65 -1.93 10.10
N GLU A 92 28.62 -0.63 10.27
CA GLU A 92 28.38 0.05 11.53
C GLU A 92 27.13 0.90 11.42
N TYR A 93 26.30 0.89 12.46
CA TYR A 93 25.11 1.72 12.60
C TYR A 93 25.35 2.76 13.68
N PHE A 94 25.00 4.00 13.38
CA PHE A 94 25.14 5.12 14.32
C PHE A 94 23.87 5.38 15.09
N HIS A 95 23.90 6.38 15.95
CA HIS A 95 22.73 6.77 16.74
C HIS A 95 21.55 7.09 15.82
N SER A 96 20.38 6.52 16.17
CA SER A 96 19.15 6.73 15.43
C SER A 96 18.53 8.07 15.84
N ILE A 97 18.21 8.88 14.85
CA ILE A 97 17.55 10.16 15.01
C ILE A 97 16.04 9.93 14.96
N PRO A 98 15.26 10.41 15.95
CA PRO A 98 13.81 10.34 15.88
C PRO A 98 13.29 10.98 14.59
N SER A 99 12.36 10.29 13.95
CA SER A 99 11.65 10.80 12.79
C SER A 99 10.24 11.23 13.18
N ILE A 100 9.57 11.97 12.32
CA ILE A 100 8.15 12.26 12.48
C ILE A 100 7.39 10.93 12.40
N GLY A 101 6.57 10.62 13.41
CA GLY A 101 5.86 9.35 13.53
C GLY A 101 6.69 8.24 14.21
N VAL A 102 6.55 7.01 13.74
CA VAL A 102 7.08 5.80 14.41
C VAL A 102 8.40 5.27 13.84
N GLN A 103 8.99 5.97 12.89
CA GLN A 103 10.23 5.57 12.25
C GLN A 103 11.43 6.32 12.85
N VAL A 104 12.61 5.81 12.61
CA VAL A 104 13.87 6.49 12.91
C VAL A 104 14.75 6.56 11.69
N ILE A 105 15.52 7.63 11.59
CA ILE A 105 16.55 7.82 10.59
C ILE A 105 17.86 7.36 11.20
N THR A 106 18.51 6.37 10.59
CA THR A 106 19.76 5.82 11.11
C THR A 106 20.83 5.87 10.03
N PRO A 107 21.85 6.74 10.17
CA PRO A 107 23.05 6.68 9.36
C PRO A 107 23.79 5.38 9.61
N TYR A 108 24.38 4.79 8.56
CA TYR A 108 25.17 3.57 8.69
C TYR A 108 26.25 3.45 7.61
N ILE A 109 27.29 2.71 7.95
CA ILE A 109 28.35 2.35 7.02
C ILE A 109 28.09 0.95 6.47
N THR A 110 28.09 0.81 5.16
CA THR A 110 27.91 -0.50 4.50
C THR A 110 29.17 -1.36 4.64
N ARG A 111 29.07 -2.67 4.35
CA ARG A 111 30.21 -3.60 4.33
C ARG A 111 31.39 -3.14 3.47
N ASN A 112 31.12 -2.31 2.45
CA ASN A 112 32.13 -1.77 1.54
C ASN A 112 32.54 -0.35 1.92
N GLY A 113 32.30 0.08 3.16
CA GLY A 113 32.67 1.40 3.67
C GLY A 113 31.78 2.57 3.23
N GLY A 114 30.78 2.34 2.39
CA GLY A 114 29.94 3.42 1.85
C GLY A 114 28.95 3.98 2.85
N LEU A 115 28.91 5.32 3.02
CA LEU A 115 27.96 6.00 3.89
C LEU A 115 26.54 5.92 3.32
N SER A 116 25.59 5.63 4.17
CA SER A 116 24.18 5.43 3.81
C SER A 116 23.25 5.83 4.96
N ILE A 117 21.98 6.04 4.64
CA ILE A 117 20.91 6.29 5.61
C ILE A 117 19.84 5.20 5.44
N VAL A 118 19.30 4.71 6.55
CA VAL A 118 18.12 3.86 6.57
C VAL A 118 17.02 4.51 7.38
N ILE A 119 15.81 4.53 6.84
CA ILE A 119 14.59 4.93 7.52
C ILE A 119 13.80 3.67 7.80
N LYS A 120 13.54 3.37 9.07
CA LYS A 120 12.78 2.19 9.52
C LYS A 120 12.25 2.41 10.93
N GLN A 121 11.27 1.59 11.29
CA GLN A 121 10.86 1.46 12.69
C GLN A 121 11.99 0.85 13.53
N PRO A 122 12.20 1.31 14.77
CA PRO A 122 13.23 0.75 15.66
C PRO A 122 13.15 -0.77 15.80
N ILE A 123 11.95 -1.32 16.01
CA ILE A 123 11.70 -2.75 16.11
C ILE A 123 12.13 -3.54 14.86
N HIS A 124 12.16 -2.90 13.69
CA HIS A 124 12.60 -3.50 12.44
C HIS A 124 14.08 -3.31 12.14
N LEU A 125 14.79 -2.56 12.98
CA LEU A 125 16.21 -2.27 12.80
C LEU A 125 17.11 -3.16 13.68
N SER A 126 16.60 -3.66 14.80
CA SER A 126 17.35 -4.42 15.81
C SER A 126 18.19 -5.57 15.25
N ASP A 127 17.61 -6.38 14.37
CA ASP A 127 18.32 -7.52 13.77
C ASP A 127 19.48 -7.12 12.83
N GLU A 128 19.47 -5.92 12.30
CA GLU A 128 20.54 -5.36 11.47
C GLU A 128 21.65 -4.75 12.34
N VAL A 129 21.28 -3.95 13.31
CA VAL A 129 22.21 -3.30 14.27
C VAL A 129 23.00 -4.37 15.03
N LEU A 130 22.34 -5.42 15.49
CA LEU A 130 22.97 -6.53 16.21
C LEU A 130 23.65 -7.56 15.28
N SER A 131 23.51 -7.39 13.96
CA SER A 131 23.93 -8.43 12.97
C SER A 131 23.38 -9.82 13.30
N ALA A 132 22.20 -9.87 13.91
CA ALA A 132 21.57 -11.10 14.32
C ALA A 132 21.01 -11.89 13.13
N LYS A 133 21.25 -13.21 13.12
CA LYS A 133 20.69 -14.12 12.12
C LYS A 133 19.74 -15.09 12.82
N MET A 134 18.48 -14.99 12.48
CA MET A 134 17.43 -15.90 12.93
C MET A 134 17.08 -16.89 11.84
N SER A 135 16.87 -18.15 12.21
CA SER A 135 16.37 -19.20 11.30
C SER A 135 15.25 -20.00 11.96
N LEU A 136 14.05 -20.00 11.36
CA LEU A 136 12.94 -20.85 11.78
C LEU A 136 13.21 -22.29 11.31
N MET A 137 13.43 -23.20 12.24
CA MET A 137 13.78 -24.60 11.98
C MET A 137 12.55 -25.48 11.80
N SER A 138 11.59 -25.36 12.72
CA SER A 138 10.34 -26.14 12.70
C SER A 138 9.18 -25.34 13.28
N LEU A 139 7.97 -25.70 12.86
CA LEU A 139 6.72 -25.17 13.41
C LEU A 139 5.63 -26.24 13.31
N ASN A 140 4.81 -26.40 14.35
CA ASN A 140 3.69 -27.32 14.41
C ASN A 140 2.51 -26.69 15.14
N PHE A 141 1.29 -27.05 14.74
CA PHE A 141 0.09 -26.92 15.56
C PHE A 141 -0.32 -28.28 16.11
N LYS A 142 -0.63 -28.34 17.40
CA LYS A 142 -1.19 -29.53 18.07
C LYS A 142 -2.29 -29.05 19.02
N GLY A 143 -3.55 -29.23 18.60
CA GLY A 143 -4.66 -28.56 19.27
C GLY A 143 -4.49 -27.04 19.23
N ASN A 144 -4.68 -26.38 20.37
CA ASN A 144 -4.47 -24.95 20.57
C ASN A 144 -2.99 -24.54 20.78
N PHE A 145 -2.05 -25.50 20.80
CA PHE A 145 -0.64 -25.22 21.02
C PHE A 145 0.14 -25.05 19.72
N LEU A 146 0.73 -23.89 19.51
CA LEU A 146 1.69 -23.63 18.45
C LEU A 146 3.10 -23.82 18.98
N THR A 147 3.77 -24.89 18.54
CA THR A 147 5.12 -25.24 18.97
C THR A 147 6.13 -25.05 17.85
N GLY A 148 7.34 -24.66 18.19
CA GLY A 148 8.38 -24.48 17.19
C GLY A 148 9.79 -24.46 17.74
N THR A 149 10.75 -24.46 16.79
CA THR A 149 12.17 -24.30 17.12
C THR A 149 12.81 -23.28 16.20
N VAL A 150 13.67 -22.46 16.76
CA VAL A 150 14.46 -21.47 16.04
C VAL A 150 15.95 -21.59 16.42
N ARG A 151 16.81 -21.10 15.54
CA ARG A 151 18.23 -20.90 15.79
C ARG A 151 18.54 -19.42 15.71
N LEU A 152 19.15 -18.88 16.76
CA LEU A 152 19.67 -17.52 16.81
C LEU A 152 21.21 -17.57 16.73
N GLU A 153 21.80 -16.87 15.78
CA GLU A 153 23.25 -16.65 15.67
C GLU A 153 23.51 -15.15 15.85
N MET A 154 24.20 -14.79 16.92
CA MET A 154 24.57 -13.42 17.23
C MET A 154 25.98 -13.40 17.83
N LYS A 155 26.78 -12.37 17.50
CA LYS A 155 28.15 -12.27 17.98
C LYS A 155 28.27 -11.58 19.34
N ARG A 156 27.31 -10.71 19.68
CA ARG A 156 27.26 -10.02 20.96
C ARG A 156 26.69 -10.90 22.04
N GLU A 157 27.14 -10.76 23.25
CA GLU A 157 26.50 -11.39 24.43
C GLU A 157 25.10 -10.80 24.61
N TYR A 158 24.17 -11.64 25.02
CA TYR A 158 22.79 -11.25 25.22
C TYR A 158 22.12 -12.09 26.30
N GLU A 159 21.17 -11.48 26.97
CA GLU A 159 20.22 -12.16 27.86
C GLU A 159 18.94 -12.48 27.04
N MET A 160 18.46 -13.72 27.15
CA MET A 160 17.20 -14.12 26.54
C MET A 160 16.04 -13.76 27.45
N VAL A 161 15.19 -12.82 27.03
CA VAL A 161 13.98 -12.42 27.76
C VAL A 161 12.81 -13.33 27.40
N GLY A 162 12.58 -13.61 26.10
CA GLY A 162 11.51 -14.52 25.68
C GLY A 162 11.14 -14.38 24.20
N LEU A 163 10.02 -15.03 23.86
CA LEU A 163 9.38 -14.91 22.57
C LEU A 163 8.21 -13.94 22.69
N VAL A 164 8.16 -12.95 21.83
CA VAL A 164 7.08 -11.97 21.77
C VAL A 164 6.25 -12.18 20.51
N VAL A 165 4.93 -12.24 20.68
CA VAL A 165 3.94 -12.14 19.61
C VAL A 165 3.22 -10.82 19.77
N LYS A 166 3.30 -9.97 18.74
CA LYS A 166 2.79 -8.60 18.79
C LYS A 166 1.91 -8.32 17.58
N PRO A 167 0.77 -7.60 17.70
CA PRO A 167 0.03 -7.08 16.57
C PRO A 167 0.97 -6.29 15.64
N ARG A 168 0.75 -6.42 14.33
CA ARG A 168 1.56 -5.69 13.34
C ARG A 168 1.34 -4.20 13.39
N ASP A 169 0.27 -3.76 14.03
CA ASP A 169 -0.04 -2.39 14.22
C ASP A 169 0.88 -1.74 15.27
N ILE A 170 1.29 -0.53 14.97
CA ILE A 170 2.33 0.20 15.72
C ILE A 170 1.73 0.95 16.90
N SER A 171 0.45 1.30 16.82
CA SER A 171 -0.26 2.04 17.86
C SER A 171 -0.58 1.19 19.10
N GLU A 172 -0.45 -0.14 19.00
CA GLU A 172 -0.79 -1.05 20.08
C GLU A 172 0.45 -1.52 20.84
N ASP A 173 0.54 -1.17 22.12
CA ASP A 173 1.58 -1.67 23.03
C ASP A 173 1.32 -3.10 23.52
N LYS A 174 0.15 -3.67 23.18
CA LYS A 174 -0.21 -5.04 23.56
C LYS A 174 0.75 -6.03 22.94
N GLN A 175 1.38 -6.84 23.77
CA GLN A 175 2.26 -7.91 23.35
C GLN A 175 2.08 -9.14 24.25
N TYR A 176 2.27 -10.32 23.67
CA TYR A 176 2.21 -11.59 24.38
C TYR A 176 3.60 -12.13 24.52
N LEU A 177 4.04 -12.38 25.76
CA LEU A 177 5.37 -12.87 26.08
C LEU A 177 5.30 -14.35 26.47
N PHE A 178 6.10 -15.18 25.81
CA PHE A 178 6.21 -16.62 26.06
C PHE A 178 7.64 -17.02 26.38
N GLN A 179 7.77 -18.04 27.20
CA GLN A 179 9.10 -18.58 27.57
C GLN A 179 9.74 -19.34 26.39
N VAL A 180 11.05 -19.26 26.33
CA VAL A 180 11.89 -19.97 25.35
C VAL A 180 12.87 -20.85 26.09
N LYS A 181 13.04 -22.12 25.64
CA LYS A 181 13.94 -23.11 26.26
C LYS A 181 15.08 -23.49 25.31
N GLY A 182 16.28 -23.65 25.85
CA GLY A 182 17.47 -24.09 25.11
C GLY A 182 18.50 -22.95 24.95
N LYS A 183 19.66 -23.28 24.38
CA LYS A 183 20.79 -22.34 24.21
C LYS A 183 21.07 -22.06 22.74
N ASP A 184 21.48 -23.02 21.95
CA ASP A 184 21.79 -22.87 20.52
C ASP A 184 20.56 -23.10 19.66
N LYS A 185 19.64 -23.93 20.13
CA LYS A 185 18.38 -24.25 19.47
C LYS A 185 17.25 -23.97 20.45
N LEU A 186 16.57 -22.89 20.19
CA LEU A 186 15.53 -22.41 21.07
C LEU A 186 14.20 -23.06 20.71
N SER A 187 13.51 -23.64 21.68
CA SER A 187 12.16 -24.18 21.52
C SER A 187 11.15 -23.32 22.25
N PHE A 188 9.96 -23.22 21.70
CA PHE A 188 8.85 -22.46 22.25
C PHE A 188 7.54 -23.20 22.10
N GLU A 189 6.61 -22.87 22.96
CA GLU A 189 5.21 -23.29 22.93
C GLU A 189 4.32 -22.09 23.24
N ILE A 190 3.30 -21.90 22.43
CA ILE A 190 2.33 -20.82 22.53
C ILE A 190 0.96 -21.45 22.65
N ASP A 191 0.27 -21.23 23.75
CA ASP A 191 -1.15 -21.49 23.88
C ASP A 191 -1.90 -20.32 23.25
N VAL A 192 -2.57 -20.55 22.09
CA VAL A 192 -3.28 -19.50 21.39
C VAL A 192 -4.60 -19.11 22.06
N ASP A 193 -5.17 -19.97 22.90
CA ASP A 193 -6.37 -19.65 23.67
C ASP A 193 -6.07 -18.70 24.84
N SER A 194 -4.83 -18.63 25.28
CA SER A 194 -4.39 -17.67 26.30
C SER A 194 -4.24 -16.25 25.76
N MET A 195 -4.37 -16.05 24.43
CA MET A 195 -4.21 -14.76 23.77
C MET A 195 -5.57 -14.11 23.53
N GLU A 196 -5.76 -12.92 24.03
CA GLU A 196 -6.92 -12.07 23.65
C GLU A 196 -6.72 -11.48 22.26
N LEU A 197 -7.05 -12.27 21.25
CA LEU A 197 -6.83 -11.93 19.86
C LEU A 197 -7.97 -11.08 19.29
N ARG A 198 -7.63 -10.04 18.53
CA ARG A 198 -8.56 -9.37 17.61
C ARG A 198 -8.27 -9.77 16.15
N PRO A 199 -9.23 -9.64 15.23
CA PRO A 199 -9.04 -9.97 13.81
C PRO A 199 -7.93 -9.13 13.18
N PHE A 200 -6.70 -9.62 13.20
CA PHE A 200 -5.52 -8.92 12.71
C PHE A 200 -4.34 -9.84 12.37
N TYR A 201 -3.20 -9.24 12.02
CA TYR A 201 -1.92 -9.89 11.78
C TYR A 201 -0.99 -9.70 12.98
N TYR A 202 -0.28 -10.77 13.35
CA TYR A 202 0.66 -10.78 14.48
C TYR A 202 2.04 -11.21 13.98
N ASP A 203 3.06 -10.48 14.37
CA ASP A 203 4.45 -10.77 14.02
C ASP A 203 5.21 -11.37 15.23
N PHE A 204 6.21 -12.20 14.94
CA PHE A 204 7.01 -12.92 15.93
C PHE A 204 8.38 -12.30 16.10
N TYR A 205 8.79 -12.19 17.36
CA TYR A 205 10.09 -11.67 17.74
C TYR A 205 10.71 -12.54 18.86
N LEU A 206 12.05 -12.68 18.87
CA LEU A 206 12.77 -12.95 20.11
C LEU A 206 13.10 -11.62 20.76
N LEU A 207 12.76 -11.47 22.01
CA LEU A 207 13.16 -10.35 22.85
C LEU A 207 14.45 -10.72 23.56
N VAL A 208 15.50 -9.97 23.25
CA VAL A 208 16.83 -10.15 23.84
C VAL A 208 17.31 -8.83 24.44
N ARG A 209 18.05 -8.89 25.55
CA ARG A 209 18.68 -7.72 26.16
C ARG A 209 20.16 -7.70 25.85
N VAL A 210 20.67 -6.61 25.30
CA VAL A 210 22.07 -6.39 24.95
C VAL A 210 22.48 -5.05 25.53
N ASP A 211 23.55 -5.03 26.31
CA ASP A 211 24.06 -3.79 26.97
C ASP A 211 22.95 -3.04 27.74
N GLY A 212 22.06 -3.78 28.41
CA GLY A 212 20.94 -3.26 29.19
C GLY A 212 19.71 -2.81 28.40
N ASN A 213 19.74 -2.86 27.06
CA ASN A 213 18.64 -2.42 26.19
C ASN A 213 17.91 -3.60 25.56
N ASP A 214 16.59 -3.51 25.45
CA ASP A 214 15.74 -4.53 24.86
C ASP A 214 15.72 -4.42 23.32
N HIS A 215 15.90 -5.56 22.66
CA HIS A 215 15.94 -5.65 21.19
C HIS A 215 15.04 -6.77 20.69
N TYR A 216 14.28 -6.47 19.61
CA TYR A 216 13.35 -7.39 18.98
C TYR A 216 13.97 -8.00 17.73
N ILE A 217 14.24 -9.31 17.74
CA ILE A 217 14.81 -10.04 16.60
C ILE A 217 13.68 -10.81 15.89
N ARG A 218 13.39 -10.44 14.65
CA ARG A 218 12.30 -11.00 13.86
C ARG A 218 12.55 -12.47 13.49
N PHE A 219 11.51 -13.29 13.52
CA PHE A 219 11.56 -14.66 13.00
C PHE A 219 11.65 -14.65 11.48
N LYS A 220 12.84 -14.91 10.96
CA LYS A 220 13.18 -14.88 9.53
C LYS A 220 13.74 -16.22 9.06
N ASN A 221 14.02 -16.27 7.74
CA ASN A 221 14.76 -17.35 7.08
C ASN A 221 14.24 -18.75 7.48
N PRO A 222 12.98 -19.07 7.20
CA PRO A 222 12.48 -20.41 7.47
C PRO A 222 13.28 -21.42 6.64
N THR A 223 13.66 -22.54 7.27
CA THR A 223 14.24 -23.68 6.56
C THR A 223 13.32 -24.15 5.45
N TRP A 224 13.88 -24.85 4.45
CA TRP A 224 13.07 -25.41 3.37
C TRP A 224 11.94 -26.30 3.90
N SER A 225 12.21 -27.10 4.92
CA SER A 225 11.22 -27.96 5.57
C SER A 225 10.08 -27.18 6.21
N ALA A 226 10.39 -26.18 7.06
CA ALA A 226 9.41 -25.30 7.69
C ALA A 226 8.58 -24.54 6.63
N SER A 227 9.25 -23.96 5.65
CA SER A 227 8.61 -23.25 4.55
C SER A 227 7.68 -24.15 3.72
N ARG A 228 8.08 -25.38 3.42
CA ARG A 228 7.26 -26.35 2.69
C ARG A 228 6.03 -26.74 3.49
N LYS A 229 6.15 -26.97 4.80
CA LYS A 229 5.05 -27.32 5.68
C LYS A 229 4.01 -26.21 5.74
N LEU A 230 4.43 -24.98 6.03
CA LEU A 230 3.56 -23.80 6.07
C LEU A 230 2.82 -23.54 4.74
N ASN A 231 3.47 -23.83 3.61
CA ASN A 231 2.88 -23.59 2.30
C ASN A 231 1.99 -24.74 1.77
N LYS A 232 2.09 -25.95 2.31
CA LYS A 232 1.36 -27.11 1.78
C LYS A 232 0.31 -27.68 2.73
N ARG A 233 0.34 -27.32 4.00
CA ARG A 233 -0.52 -27.90 5.02
C ARG A 233 -1.27 -26.81 5.80
N LEU A 234 -1.85 -25.83 5.10
CA LEU A 234 -2.55 -24.72 5.73
C LEU A 234 -3.55 -25.20 6.80
N PHE A 235 -4.46 -26.09 6.42
CA PHE A 235 -5.50 -26.58 7.32
C PHE A 235 -4.97 -27.49 8.44
N GLY A 236 -3.82 -28.16 8.24
CA GLY A 236 -3.12 -28.91 9.28
C GLY A 236 -2.12 -28.08 10.09
N MET A 237 -2.05 -26.77 9.80
CA MET A 237 -1.22 -25.78 10.49
C MET A 237 -2.07 -24.60 10.95
N SER A 238 -3.30 -24.86 11.34
CA SER A 238 -4.26 -23.87 11.81
C SER A 238 -5.04 -24.42 13.00
N TYR A 239 -5.55 -23.51 13.81
CA TYR A 239 -6.50 -23.81 14.87
C TYR A 239 -7.77 -22.99 14.64
N THR A 240 -8.93 -23.60 14.84
CA THR A 240 -10.23 -22.95 14.70
C THR A 240 -10.86 -22.82 16.09
N PHE A 241 -11.23 -21.60 16.45
CA PHE A 241 -11.92 -21.29 17.71
C PHE A 241 -13.42 -21.55 17.60
N ASP A 242 -14.07 -21.71 18.73
CA ASP A 242 -15.52 -21.98 18.79
C ASP A 242 -16.38 -20.85 18.23
N ASN A 243 -15.87 -19.64 18.21
CA ASN A 243 -16.54 -18.45 17.64
C ASN A 243 -16.47 -18.36 16.10
N GLY A 244 -16.00 -19.40 15.41
CA GLY A 244 -15.87 -19.42 13.94
C GLY A 244 -14.63 -18.74 13.38
N PHE A 245 -13.82 -18.11 14.24
CA PHE A 245 -12.52 -17.57 13.85
C PHE A 245 -11.48 -18.68 13.80
N TRP A 246 -10.42 -18.44 13.02
CA TRP A 246 -9.27 -19.33 12.98
C TRP A 246 -7.96 -18.58 12.96
N ILE A 247 -6.91 -19.26 13.43
CA ILE A 247 -5.56 -18.75 13.45
C ILE A 247 -4.63 -19.68 12.67
N TYR A 248 -3.74 -19.12 11.88
CA TYR A 248 -2.71 -19.89 11.19
C TYR A 248 -1.43 -19.08 10.96
N PRO A 249 -0.25 -19.74 11.06
CA PRO A 249 1.03 -19.13 10.75
C PRO A 249 1.28 -19.09 9.23
N TYR A 250 1.92 -18.03 8.77
CA TYR A 250 2.33 -17.91 7.37
C TYR A 250 3.66 -17.17 7.25
N ILE A 251 4.33 -17.34 6.10
CA ILE A 251 5.54 -16.60 5.79
C ILE A 251 5.16 -15.39 4.95
N THR A 252 5.52 -14.21 5.43
CA THR A 252 5.28 -12.94 4.73
C THR A 252 6.11 -12.85 3.44
N ALA A 253 5.84 -11.85 2.61
CA ALA A 253 6.61 -11.57 1.41
C ALA A 253 8.09 -11.24 1.70
N SER A 254 8.37 -10.67 2.87
CA SER A 254 9.73 -10.37 3.36
C SER A 254 10.46 -11.60 3.95
N GLY A 255 9.80 -12.76 4.03
CA GLY A 255 10.38 -13.99 4.57
C GLY A 255 10.32 -14.11 6.10
N THR A 256 9.51 -13.29 6.77
CA THR A 256 9.27 -13.36 8.21
C THR A 256 8.08 -14.26 8.54
N LEU A 257 8.09 -14.90 9.71
CA LEU A 257 6.96 -15.62 10.24
C LEU A 257 5.94 -14.61 10.80
N ALA A 258 4.67 -14.86 10.52
CA ALA A 258 3.56 -14.12 11.10
C ALA A 258 2.37 -15.05 11.36
N LEU A 259 1.46 -14.66 12.23
CA LEU A 259 0.13 -15.25 12.39
C LEU A 259 -0.92 -14.34 11.75
N THR A 260 -2.01 -14.95 11.30
CA THR A 260 -3.26 -14.21 11.06
C THR A 260 -4.36 -14.83 11.89
N TYR A 261 -5.14 -13.99 12.55
CA TYR A 261 -6.38 -14.35 13.22
C TYR A 261 -7.52 -13.64 12.50
N LYS A 262 -8.49 -14.39 12.01
CA LYS A 262 -9.61 -13.87 11.22
C LYS A 262 -10.77 -14.83 11.20
N GLU A 263 -11.93 -14.36 10.81
CA GLU A 263 -13.06 -15.22 10.47
C GLU A 263 -12.71 -16.13 9.29
N LYS A 264 -13.14 -17.38 9.36
CA LYS A 264 -12.91 -18.40 8.34
C LYS A 264 -13.96 -18.27 7.25
N THR A 265 -13.53 -17.97 6.02
CA THR A 265 -14.44 -17.88 4.88
C THR A 265 -14.82 -19.27 4.36
N GLU A 266 -15.94 -19.36 3.63
CA GLU A 266 -16.40 -20.61 2.98
C GLU A 266 -15.35 -21.18 2.00
N TYR A 267 -14.56 -20.32 1.38
CA TYR A 267 -13.53 -20.70 0.41
C TYR A 267 -12.29 -21.32 1.07
N GLU A 268 -12.10 -21.16 2.36
CA GLU A 268 -10.96 -21.68 3.10
C GLU A 268 -11.21 -23.12 3.58
N SER A 269 -11.41 -24.02 2.61
CA SER A 269 -11.67 -25.43 2.85
C SER A 269 -10.84 -26.35 1.96
N ASN A 270 -10.68 -27.61 2.38
CA ASN A 270 -9.98 -28.64 1.59
C ASN A 270 -10.62 -28.84 0.20
N MET A 271 -11.93 -28.63 0.07
CA MET A 271 -12.67 -28.74 -1.19
C MET A 271 -12.17 -27.71 -2.21
N TYR A 272 -12.06 -26.44 -1.81
CA TYR A 272 -11.57 -25.38 -2.71
C TYR A 272 -10.09 -25.56 -3.05
N PHE A 273 -9.30 -26.05 -2.11
CA PHE A 273 -7.91 -26.40 -2.37
C PHE A 273 -7.78 -27.55 -3.40
N PHE A 274 -8.65 -28.55 -3.32
CA PHE A 274 -8.74 -29.62 -4.31
C PHE A 274 -9.20 -29.11 -5.69
N LYS A 275 -10.23 -28.24 -5.71
CA LYS A 275 -10.68 -27.55 -6.94
C LYS A 275 -9.52 -26.80 -7.62
N GLU A 276 -8.67 -26.10 -6.84
CA GLU A 276 -7.49 -25.40 -7.35
C GLU A 276 -6.49 -26.35 -8.02
N ILE A 277 -6.24 -27.52 -7.40
CA ILE A 277 -5.35 -28.54 -7.95
C ILE A 277 -5.90 -29.05 -9.29
N LEU A 278 -7.18 -29.41 -9.33
CA LEU A 278 -7.86 -29.92 -10.52
C LEU A 278 -7.87 -28.86 -11.63
N ALA A 279 -8.22 -27.61 -11.33
CA ALA A 279 -8.18 -26.52 -12.29
C ALA A 279 -6.78 -26.28 -12.86
N SER A 280 -5.74 -26.43 -12.05
CA SER A 280 -4.35 -26.38 -12.51
C SER A 280 -4.02 -27.50 -13.49
N TRP A 281 -4.53 -28.70 -13.29
CA TRP A 281 -4.34 -29.82 -14.20
C TRP A 281 -5.08 -29.61 -15.52
N VAL A 282 -6.38 -29.25 -15.46
CA VAL A 282 -7.19 -28.92 -16.65
C VAL A 282 -6.53 -27.82 -17.48
N PHE A 283 -6.07 -26.74 -16.83
CA PHE A 283 -5.34 -25.69 -17.53
C PHE A 283 -4.05 -26.21 -18.18
N ASN A 284 -3.27 -27.06 -17.51
CA ASN A 284 -2.02 -27.56 -18.10
C ASN A 284 -2.26 -28.47 -19.31
N ILE A 285 -3.30 -29.32 -19.28
CA ILE A 285 -3.70 -30.19 -20.40
C ILE A 285 -4.20 -29.34 -21.56
N LEU A 286 -5.09 -28.38 -21.29
CA LEU A 286 -5.73 -27.54 -22.32
C LEU A 286 -4.99 -26.20 -22.53
N ARG A 287 -3.74 -26.11 -22.11
CA ARG A 287 -2.95 -24.88 -22.16
C ARG A 287 -2.91 -24.21 -23.53
N PRO A 288 -2.65 -24.91 -24.65
CA PRO A 288 -2.63 -24.29 -25.99
C PRO A 288 -3.95 -23.60 -26.33
N TYR A 289 -5.08 -24.23 -25.98
CA TYR A 289 -6.43 -23.69 -26.20
C TYR A 289 -6.68 -22.43 -25.38
N TYR A 290 -6.45 -22.49 -24.07
CA TYR A 290 -6.70 -21.35 -23.19
C TYR A 290 -5.76 -20.17 -23.48
N MET A 291 -4.50 -20.43 -23.82
CA MET A 291 -3.55 -19.36 -24.11
C MET A 291 -3.85 -18.59 -25.39
N LYS A 292 -4.53 -19.21 -26.37
CA LYS A 292 -5.00 -18.53 -27.59
C LYS A 292 -6.15 -17.57 -27.31
N LYS A 293 -6.96 -17.81 -26.31
CA LYS A 293 -8.14 -16.99 -25.98
C LYS A 293 -7.81 -15.56 -25.55
N ASN A 294 -6.59 -15.29 -25.08
CA ASN A 294 -6.17 -13.96 -24.59
C ASN A 294 -7.11 -13.39 -23.51
N ILE A 295 -7.41 -14.19 -22.49
CA ILE A 295 -8.39 -13.86 -21.45
C ILE A 295 -7.92 -12.66 -20.61
N TRP A 296 -8.79 -11.68 -20.42
CA TRP A 296 -8.66 -10.59 -19.46
C TRP A 296 -9.62 -10.84 -18.30
N LEU A 297 -9.15 -10.66 -17.06
CA LEU A 297 -9.99 -10.75 -15.87
C LEU A 297 -10.07 -9.38 -15.22
N ILE A 298 -11.28 -8.92 -15.01
CA ILE A 298 -11.60 -7.61 -14.44
C ILE A 298 -12.31 -7.85 -13.12
N TYR A 299 -11.94 -7.13 -12.06
CA TYR A 299 -12.49 -7.30 -10.71
C TYR A 299 -12.30 -6.03 -9.89
N GLU A 300 -13.07 -5.93 -8.83
CA GLU A 300 -12.97 -4.89 -7.82
C GLU A 300 -12.68 -5.48 -6.43
N LYS A 301 -12.87 -4.71 -5.37
CA LYS A 301 -12.54 -5.06 -3.99
C LYS A 301 -13.15 -6.42 -3.59
N THR A 302 -12.30 -7.41 -3.36
CA THR A 302 -12.68 -8.78 -2.96
C THR A 302 -13.72 -9.47 -3.87
N ALA A 303 -13.85 -9.00 -5.11
CA ALA A 303 -14.88 -9.41 -6.06
C ALA A 303 -16.32 -9.26 -5.52
N ASP A 304 -16.55 -8.26 -4.67
CA ASP A 304 -17.77 -8.08 -3.91
C ASP A 304 -18.66 -6.95 -4.44
N ARG A 305 -18.13 -6.08 -5.29
CA ARG A 305 -18.82 -4.90 -5.81
C ARG A 305 -18.64 -4.76 -7.33
N ALA A 306 -19.59 -4.05 -7.95
CA ALA A 306 -19.57 -3.63 -9.35
C ALA A 306 -20.05 -2.17 -9.43
N GLN A 307 -19.17 -1.23 -9.01
CA GLN A 307 -19.54 0.18 -8.89
C GLN A 307 -18.36 1.16 -9.06
N ASP A 308 -17.15 0.64 -9.27
CA ASP A 308 -15.94 1.44 -9.43
C ASP A 308 -15.37 1.31 -10.86
N ASN A 309 -14.19 1.82 -11.09
CA ASN A 309 -13.51 1.89 -12.40
C ASN A 309 -13.42 0.54 -13.11
N GLY A 310 -13.34 -0.57 -12.38
CA GLY A 310 -13.34 -1.92 -12.96
C GLY A 310 -14.63 -2.26 -13.67
N TYR A 311 -15.77 -1.98 -13.03
CA TYR A 311 -17.10 -2.22 -13.58
C TYR A 311 -17.38 -1.37 -14.83
N TYR A 312 -17.13 -0.06 -14.75
CA TYR A 312 -17.40 0.85 -15.87
C TYR A 312 -16.50 0.56 -17.08
N PHE A 313 -15.24 0.21 -16.83
CA PHE A 313 -14.34 -0.24 -17.90
C PHE A 313 -14.81 -1.57 -18.54
N PHE A 314 -15.27 -2.54 -17.73
CA PHE A 314 -15.83 -3.79 -18.24
C PHE A 314 -17.09 -3.54 -19.07
N LYS A 315 -18.01 -2.70 -18.56
CA LYS A 315 -19.23 -2.31 -19.24
C LYS A 315 -18.93 -1.70 -20.62
N TYR A 316 -17.99 -0.75 -20.67
CA TYR A 316 -17.52 -0.17 -21.93
C TYR A 316 -17.00 -1.23 -22.92
N ILE A 317 -16.16 -2.15 -22.47
CA ILE A 317 -15.64 -3.24 -23.31
C ILE A 317 -16.76 -4.13 -23.82
N TYR A 318 -17.74 -4.43 -22.99
CA TYR A 318 -18.86 -5.29 -23.32
C TYR A 318 -19.77 -4.64 -24.38
N GLU A 319 -20.25 -3.45 -24.11
CA GLU A 319 -21.18 -2.70 -24.96
C GLU A 319 -20.57 -2.35 -26.33
N ASN A 320 -19.29 -2.05 -26.38
CA ASN A 320 -18.58 -1.71 -27.61
C ASN A 320 -17.92 -2.92 -28.29
N ASN A 321 -18.16 -4.13 -27.84
CA ASN A 321 -17.59 -5.38 -28.39
C ASN A 321 -16.05 -5.35 -28.59
N LYS A 322 -15.31 -4.64 -27.75
CA LYS A 322 -13.87 -4.39 -27.95
C LYS A 322 -12.98 -5.61 -27.71
N HIS A 323 -13.21 -6.37 -26.64
CA HIS A 323 -12.41 -7.53 -26.29
C HIS A 323 -13.31 -8.67 -25.79
N GLN A 324 -13.66 -9.58 -26.70
CA GLN A 324 -14.66 -10.63 -26.43
C GLN A 324 -14.27 -11.62 -25.31
N GLN A 325 -13.00 -11.70 -24.94
CA GLN A 325 -12.49 -12.57 -23.86
C GLN A 325 -12.18 -11.80 -22.57
N ALA A 326 -12.82 -10.66 -22.36
CA ALA A 326 -12.84 -9.96 -21.08
C ALA A 326 -14.00 -10.49 -20.22
N TYR A 327 -13.68 -10.84 -18.99
CA TYR A 327 -14.64 -11.38 -18.03
C TYR A 327 -14.59 -10.61 -16.73
N TYR A 328 -15.76 -10.28 -16.19
CA TYR A 328 -15.91 -9.68 -14.88
C TYR A 328 -16.01 -10.75 -13.80
N ILE A 329 -15.27 -10.60 -12.72
CA ILE A 329 -15.29 -11.53 -11.59
C ILE A 329 -16.08 -10.89 -10.46
N ILE A 330 -17.11 -11.59 -9.97
CA ILE A 330 -17.94 -11.13 -8.86
C ILE A 330 -18.45 -12.32 -8.06
N LYS A 331 -18.71 -12.13 -6.77
CA LYS A 331 -19.39 -13.09 -5.92
C LYS A 331 -20.87 -13.20 -6.30
N PRO A 332 -21.46 -14.40 -6.28
CA PRO A 332 -22.86 -14.58 -6.64
C PRO A 332 -23.85 -13.93 -5.66
N ASP A 333 -23.45 -13.73 -4.40
CA ASP A 333 -24.20 -13.10 -3.32
C ASP A 333 -23.97 -11.58 -3.21
N SER A 334 -23.20 -10.99 -4.13
CA SER A 334 -22.97 -9.54 -4.17
C SER A 334 -24.28 -8.79 -4.45
N GLU A 335 -24.54 -7.72 -3.70
CA GLU A 335 -25.64 -6.79 -3.95
C GLU A 335 -25.62 -6.17 -5.36
N ASP A 336 -24.42 -6.05 -5.94
CA ASP A 336 -24.21 -5.51 -7.28
C ASP A 336 -24.35 -6.56 -8.41
N TYR A 337 -24.55 -7.84 -8.06
CA TYR A 337 -24.67 -8.90 -9.06
C TYR A 337 -25.79 -8.64 -10.10
N PRO A 338 -26.97 -8.08 -9.72
CA PRO A 338 -28.03 -7.73 -10.66
C PRO A 338 -27.61 -6.72 -11.74
N LYS A 339 -26.66 -5.82 -11.46
CA LYS A 339 -26.14 -4.83 -12.43
C LYS A 339 -25.48 -5.50 -13.66
N LEU A 340 -25.09 -6.77 -13.53
CA LEU A 340 -24.42 -7.57 -14.56
C LEU A 340 -25.39 -8.50 -15.32
N GLU A 341 -26.69 -8.42 -15.10
CA GLU A 341 -27.68 -9.36 -15.67
C GLU A 341 -27.63 -9.43 -17.20
N GLY A 342 -27.59 -8.31 -17.89
CA GLY A 342 -27.44 -8.25 -19.35
C GLY A 342 -26.07 -8.69 -19.88
N MET A 343 -25.11 -8.96 -19.00
CA MET A 343 -23.71 -9.28 -19.34
C MET A 343 -23.27 -10.66 -18.80
N ARG A 344 -24.21 -11.51 -18.33
CA ARG A 344 -23.94 -12.81 -17.67
C ARG A 344 -23.03 -13.74 -18.46
N ASN A 345 -23.06 -13.70 -19.79
CA ASN A 345 -22.21 -14.50 -20.65
C ASN A 345 -20.71 -14.21 -20.47
N ARG A 346 -20.36 -13.03 -19.92
CA ARG A 346 -18.99 -12.61 -19.61
C ARG A 346 -18.77 -12.37 -18.11
N VAL A 347 -19.66 -12.88 -17.26
CA VAL A 347 -19.47 -12.90 -15.81
C VAL A 347 -18.90 -14.26 -15.41
N VAL A 348 -17.98 -14.24 -14.45
CA VAL A 348 -17.38 -15.43 -13.84
C VAL A 348 -17.51 -15.31 -12.33
N GLU A 349 -18.22 -16.26 -11.75
CA GLU A 349 -18.41 -16.32 -10.32
C GLU A 349 -17.07 -16.52 -9.60
N PHE A 350 -16.84 -15.69 -8.59
CA PHE A 350 -15.64 -15.71 -7.77
C PHE A 350 -15.42 -17.09 -7.14
N MET A 351 -14.17 -17.56 -7.13
CA MET A 351 -13.75 -18.87 -6.60
C MET A 351 -14.44 -20.11 -7.21
N SER A 352 -15.24 -19.96 -8.28
CA SER A 352 -15.75 -21.10 -9.05
C SER A 352 -14.63 -21.87 -9.76
N PHE A 353 -14.93 -23.08 -10.24
CA PHE A 353 -13.95 -23.86 -11.01
C PHE A 353 -13.53 -23.14 -12.31
N LYS A 354 -14.49 -22.52 -13.01
CA LYS A 354 -14.24 -21.70 -14.23
C LYS A 354 -13.32 -20.52 -13.90
N TYR A 355 -13.58 -19.83 -12.78
CA TYR A 355 -12.70 -18.75 -12.29
C TYR A 355 -11.27 -19.24 -12.10
N MET A 356 -11.07 -20.40 -11.44
CA MET A 356 -9.73 -20.94 -11.18
C MET A 356 -8.99 -21.26 -12.49
N VAL A 357 -9.65 -21.90 -13.46
CA VAL A 357 -9.05 -22.18 -14.77
C VAL A 357 -8.73 -20.87 -15.51
N TYR A 358 -9.63 -19.89 -15.46
CA TYR A 358 -9.42 -18.59 -16.09
C TYR A 358 -8.32 -17.79 -15.41
N MET A 359 -8.18 -17.88 -14.10
CA MET A 359 -7.08 -17.26 -13.38
C MET A 359 -5.72 -17.86 -13.79
N PHE A 360 -5.63 -19.17 -14.03
CA PHE A 360 -4.41 -19.75 -14.62
C PHE A 360 -4.12 -19.27 -16.03
N SER A 361 -5.14 -19.09 -16.85
CA SER A 361 -5.04 -18.76 -18.29
C SER A 361 -4.97 -17.27 -18.58
N ALA A 362 -5.45 -16.40 -17.70
CA ALA A 362 -5.51 -14.96 -17.93
C ALA A 362 -4.18 -14.37 -18.42
N GLN A 363 -4.28 -13.51 -19.41
CA GLN A 363 -3.16 -12.80 -20.01
C GLN A 363 -2.97 -11.41 -19.36
N LEU A 364 -4.05 -10.86 -18.83
CA LEU A 364 -4.11 -9.55 -18.20
C LEU A 364 -5.11 -9.57 -17.04
N LEU A 365 -4.75 -8.91 -15.96
CA LEU A 365 -5.65 -8.51 -14.89
C LEU A 365 -5.89 -7.01 -15.04
N VAL A 366 -7.12 -6.57 -14.85
CA VAL A 366 -7.50 -5.15 -14.84
C VAL A 366 -8.34 -4.90 -13.60
N SER A 367 -7.98 -3.93 -12.78
CA SER A 367 -8.68 -3.71 -11.52
C SER A 367 -8.40 -2.33 -10.95
N SER A 368 -9.35 -1.81 -10.19
CA SER A 368 -9.14 -0.68 -9.28
C SER A 368 -8.40 -1.09 -8.00
N GLU A 369 -8.11 -2.41 -7.84
CA GLU A 369 -7.53 -2.99 -6.64
C GLU A 369 -6.20 -3.69 -6.90
N THR A 370 -5.52 -4.07 -5.82
CA THR A 370 -4.34 -4.93 -5.91
C THR A 370 -4.72 -6.35 -6.34
N LYS A 371 -3.74 -7.12 -6.83
CA LYS A 371 -3.94 -8.53 -7.18
C LYS A 371 -4.51 -9.37 -6.02
N GLY A 372 -4.27 -8.96 -4.77
CA GLY A 372 -4.75 -9.66 -3.59
C GLY A 372 -6.27 -9.83 -3.54
N HIS A 373 -7.00 -8.85 -4.05
CA HIS A 373 -8.46 -8.83 -4.07
C HIS A 373 -9.11 -9.79 -5.07
N ALA A 374 -8.31 -10.38 -5.96
CA ALA A 374 -8.80 -11.40 -6.90
C ALA A 374 -8.75 -12.82 -6.33
N TYR A 375 -8.46 -13.03 -5.04
CA TYR A 375 -8.32 -14.37 -4.47
C TYR A 375 -8.47 -14.36 -2.94
N ASP A 376 -9.38 -15.17 -2.42
CA ASP A 376 -9.72 -15.14 -1.00
C ASP A 376 -8.82 -16.00 -0.13
N ILE A 377 -8.37 -17.15 -0.60
CA ILE A 377 -7.47 -18.01 0.19
C ILE A 377 -6.12 -17.32 0.35
N ARG A 378 -5.84 -16.80 1.56
CA ARG A 378 -4.67 -15.97 1.83
C ARG A 378 -3.37 -16.78 2.05
N ILE A 379 -3.13 -17.79 1.23
CA ILE A 379 -1.88 -18.55 1.21
C ILE A 379 -0.89 -17.86 0.26
N GLN A 380 0.28 -17.47 0.76
CA GLN A 380 1.29 -16.77 -0.03
C GLN A 380 1.87 -17.58 -1.20
N LYS A 381 1.75 -18.89 -1.18
CA LYS A 381 2.37 -19.80 -2.17
C LYS A 381 1.42 -20.85 -2.77
N GLY A 382 0.09 -20.64 -2.70
CA GLY A 382 -0.89 -21.43 -3.44
C GLY A 382 -0.65 -21.40 -4.96
N ARG A 383 -1.22 -22.33 -5.71
CA ARG A 383 -1.04 -22.42 -7.17
C ARG A 383 -1.60 -21.19 -7.88
N ILE A 384 -2.84 -20.78 -7.51
CA ILE A 384 -3.49 -19.59 -8.05
C ILE A 384 -2.73 -18.35 -7.60
N ARG A 385 -2.40 -18.20 -6.32
CA ARG A 385 -1.63 -17.06 -5.81
C ARG A 385 -0.31 -16.90 -6.56
N LYS A 386 0.40 -18.01 -6.77
CA LYS A 386 1.62 -18.01 -7.55
C LYS A 386 1.38 -17.63 -9.01
N ALA A 387 0.32 -18.14 -9.64
CA ALA A 387 -0.02 -17.79 -11.02
C ALA A 387 -0.37 -16.31 -11.14
N MET A 388 -1.20 -15.79 -10.22
CA MET A 388 -1.67 -14.42 -10.17
C MET A 388 -0.52 -13.41 -9.98
N ASN A 389 0.45 -13.70 -9.11
CA ASN A 389 1.60 -12.82 -8.88
C ASN A 389 2.42 -12.57 -10.15
N TYR A 390 2.42 -13.53 -11.09
CA TYR A 390 3.14 -13.42 -12.37
C TYR A 390 2.28 -12.88 -13.52
N LYS A 391 1.05 -12.41 -13.27
CA LYS A 391 0.25 -11.78 -14.30
C LYS A 391 0.46 -10.28 -14.33
N PRO A 392 0.52 -9.65 -15.51
CA PRO A 392 0.49 -8.20 -15.59
C PRO A 392 -0.86 -7.69 -15.07
N LEU A 393 -0.82 -6.56 -14.36
CA LEU A 393 -1.98 -5.85 -13.85
C LEU A 393 -2.01 -4.43 -14.44
N VAL A 394 -3.15 -4.03 -14.97
CA VAL A 394 -3.51 -2.63 -15.21
C VAL A 394 -4.29 -2.16 -14.00
N PHE A 395 -3.76 -1.17 -13.32
CA PHE A 395 -4.38 -0.59 -12.13
C PHE A 395 -5.17 0.66 -12.53
N LEU A 396 -6.48 0.60 -12.34
CA LEU A 396 -7.42 1.66 -12.74
C LEU A 396 -7.60 2.74 -11.67
N GLN A 397 -7.03 2.53 -10.48
CA GLN A 397 -7.23 3.34 -9.27
C GLN A 397 -8.67 3.34 -8.72
N HIS A 398 -8.84 3.80 -7.48
CA HIS A 398 -10.12 4.15 -6.88
C HIS A 398 -10.45 5.63 -7.04
N GLY A 399 -9.43 6.47 -7.03
CA GLY A 399 -9.52 7.92 -7.10
C GLY A 399 -8.17 8.53 -7.38
N VAL A 400 -8.14 9.79 -7.79
CA VAL A 400 -6.91 10.51 -8.13
C VAL A 400 -5.99 10.60 -6.92
N ILE A 401 -4.73 10.30 -7.12
CA ILE A 401 -3.69 10.36 -6.08
C ILE A 401 -3.13 11.78 -6.05
N GLY A 402 -3.40 12.48 -4.97
CA GLY A 402 -2.92 13.85 -4.74
C GLY A 402 -3.06 14.25 -3.28
N LEU A 403 -4.29 14.35 -2.80
CA LEU A 403 -4.66 14.85 -1.47
C LEU A 403 -4.17 14.02 -0.28
N LYS A 404 -3.78 12.76 -0.53
CA LYS A 404 -3.35 11.83 0.51
C LYS A 404 -2.12 11.04 0.09
N LYS A 405 -1.08 11.01 0.93
CA LYS A 405 0.06 10.10 0.73
C LYS A 405 -0.37 8.66 1.01
N LEU A 406 -0.07 7.77 0.07
CA LEU A 406 -0.43 6.36 0.15
C LEU A 406 0.74 5.51 0.62
N ASN A 407 0.41 4.40 1.30
CA ASN A 407 1.39 3.40 1.69
C ASN A 407 2.12 2.77 0.48
N SER A 408 3.23 2.11 0.75
CA SER A 408 4.14 1.54 -0.26
C SER A 408 3.55 0.43 -1.15
N ILE A 409 2.29 0.04 -0.96
CA ILE A 409 1.68 -1.12 -1.60
C ILE A 409 1.64 -1.03 -3.15
N PHE A 410 1.44 0.17 -3.69
CA PHE A 410 1.41 0.42 -5.13
C PHE A 410 2.76 0.82 -5.71
N LYS A 411 3.80 0.98 -4.89
CA LYS A 411 5.15 1.31 -5.38
C LYS A 411 5.66 0.22 -6.30
N LYS A 412 6.42 0.62 -7.31
CA LYS A 412 7.00 -0.30 -8.30
C LYS A 412 7.94 -1.33 -7.69
N SER A 413 8.50 -1.07 -6.54
CA SER A 413 9.30 -2.00 -5.75
C SER A 413 8.46 -3.07 -5.03
N SER A 414 7.13 -2.89 -4.92
CA SER A 414 6.23 -3.85 -4.29
C SER A 414 6.09 -5.12 -5.12
N ILE A 415 5.91 -6.27 -4.44
CA ILE A 415 5.64 -7.56 -5.08
C ILE A 415 4.32 -7.56 -5.89
N ASN A 416 3.38 -6.73 -5.50
CA ASN A 416 2.07 -6.57 -6.14
C ASN A 416 2.00 -5.39 -7.11
N ALA A 417 3.15 -4.79 -7.44
CA ALA A 417 3.22 -3.62 -8.30
C ALA A 417 2.43 -3.80 -9.60
N PRO A 418 1.56 -2.84 -9.96
CA PRO A 418 0.94 -2.78 -11.27
C PRO A 418 1.98 -2.77 -12.41
N SER A 419 1.60 -3.33 -13.54
CA SER A 419 2.41 -3.27 -14.76
C SER A 419 2.16 -2.00 -15.57
N LEU A 420 0.92 -1.53 -15.52
CA LEU A 420 0.48 -0.23 -16.05
C LEU A 420 -0.35 0.47 -14.98
N PHE A 421 -0.18 1.77 -14.89
CA PHE A 421 -0.88 2.62 -13.94
C PHE A 421 -1.72 3.64 -14.72
N VAL A 422 -3.03 3.63 -14.51
CA VAL A 422 -3.94 4.64 -15.07
C VAL A 422 -3.85 5.89 -14.21
N VAL A 423 -3.78 7.06 -14.82
CA VAL A 423 -3.74 8.37 -14.14
C VAL A 423 -4.70 9.34 -14.82
N SER A 424 -5.25 10.26 -14.04
CA SER A 424 -6.21 11.26 -14.51
C SER A 424 -5.57 12.28 -15.44
N SER A 425 -4.31 12.63 -15.19
CA SER A 425 -3.63 13.74 -15.85
C SER A 425 -2.11 13.54 -15.92
N PRO A 426 -1.40 14.33 -16.72
CA PRO A 426 0.06 14.41 -16.66
C PRO A 426 0.57 14.90 -15.30
N ALA A 427 -0.17 15.73 -14.56
CA ALA A 427 0.19 16.22 -13.23
C ALA A 427 0.20 15.05 -12.23
N GLU A 428 -0.87 14.28 -12.14
CA GLU A 428 -0.89 13.05 -11.35
C GLU A 428 0.21 12.07 -11.81
N GLY A 429 0.43 11.97 -13.12
CA GLY A 429 1.50 11.15 -13.69
C GLY A 429 2.89 11.52 -13.16
N LYS A 430 3.17 12.80 -12.86
CA LYS A 430 4.42 13.23 -12.22
C LYS A 430 4.50 12.73 -10.76
N ILE A 431 3.40 12.80 -10.02
CA ILE A 431 3.33 12.25 -8.65
C ILE A 431 3.68 10.75 -8.67
N ILE A 432 3.06 9.99 -9.59
CA ILE A 432 3.32 8.55 -9.71
C ILE A 432 4.77 8.25 -10.14
N GLN A 433 5.37 9.07 -10.99
CA GLN A 433 6.78 8.92 -11.36
C GLN A 433 7.70 9.20 -10.17
N ASN A 434 7.50 10.28 -9.46
CA ASN A 434 8.38 10.78 -8.40
C ASN A 434 8.29 9.91 -7.13
N HIS A 435 7.08 9.52 -6.72
CA HIS A 435 6.84 8.87 -5.42
C HIS A 435 6.60 7.36 -5.50
N PHE A 436 6.23 6.83 -6.68
CA PHE A 436 5.94 5.41 -6.86
C PHE A 436 6.95 4.68 -7.76
N GLY A 437 7.84 5.41 -8.45
CA GLY A 437 8.94 4.86 -9.24
C GLY A 437 8.55 4.33 -10.63
N TYR A 438 7.41 4.72 -11.17
CA TYR A 438 6.99 4.36 -12.53
C TYR A 438 7.59 5.32 -13.56
N SER A 439 7.90 4.79 -14.74
CA SER A 439 8.30 5.61 -15.89
C SER A 439 7.07 6.07 -16.68
N LYS A 440 7.17 7.18 -17.42
CA LYS A 440 6.10 7.69 -18.31
C LYS A 440 5.53 6.60 -19.25
N LYS A 441 6.36 5.63 -19.68
CA LYS A 441 5.93 4.52 -20.54
C LYS A 441 4.95 3.55 -19.85
N GLU A 442 4.95 3.49 -18.52
CA GLU A 442 4.11 2.61 -17.72
C GLU A 442 2.82 3.28 -17.26
N LEU A 443 2.62 4.56 -17.60
CA LEU A 443 1.42 5.32 -17.30
C LEU A 443 0.46 5.34 -18.49
N ILE A 444 -0.84 5.29 -18.21
CA ILE A 444 -1.93 5.56 -19.15
C ILE A 444 -2.63 6.81 -18.64
N VAL A 445 -2.48 7.92 -19.34
CA VAL A 445 -3.17 9.19 -19.04
C VAL A 445 -4.52 9.15 -19.72
N SER A 446 -5.62 9.07 -18.98
CA SER A 446 -6.94 8.82 -19.56
C SER A 446 -8.10 9.44 -18.81
N GLY A 447 -7.95 9.78 -17.55
CA GLY A 447 -9.06 9.94 -16.62
C GLY A 447 -9.51 8.58 -16.06
N LEU A 448 -10.54 8.59 -15.23
CA LEU A 448 -11.05 7.39 -14.55
C LEU A 448 -12.30 6.84 -15.28
N PRO A 449 -12.40 5.52 -15.51
CA PRO A 449 -13.54 4.91 -16.21
C PRO A 449 -14.92 5.27 -15.65
N ARG A 450 -15.07 5.39 -14.32
CA ARG A 450 -16.37 5.76 -13.73
C ARG A 450 -16.84 7.17 -14.10
N TRP A 451 -15.93 8.04 -14.50
CA TRP A 451 -16.27 9.38 -14.94
C TRP A 451 -17.00 9.43 -16.29
N ASP A 452 -17.03 8.31 -17.02
CA ASP A 452 -17.80 8.22 -18.27
C ASP A 452 -19.33 8.30 -18.06
N VAL A 453 -19.78 8.03 -16.82
CA VAL A 453 -21.21 8.01 -16.48
C VAL A 453 -21.58 9.05 -15.41
N ILE A 454 -20.60 9.75 -14.85
CA ILE A 454 -20.86 10.79 -13.85
C ILE A 454 -21.40 12.05 -14.55
N GLU A 455 -22.58 12.47 -14.12
CA GLU A 455 -23.28 13.67 -14.60
C GLU A 455 -23.75 14.52 -13.42
N ASN A 456 -23.73 15.83 -13.58
CA ASN A 456 -24.34 16.71 -12.59
C ASN A 456 -25.87 16.65 -12.69
N LYS A 457 -26.51 15.96 -11.74
CA LYS A 457 -27.96 15.82 -11.59
C LYS A 457 -28.51 16.59 -10.38
N SER A 458 -27.70 17.49 -9.82
CA SER A 458 -28.09 18.25 -8.64
C SER A 458 -29.24 19.22 -8.95
N LYS A 459 -30.06 19.48 -7.93
CA LYS A 459 -31.18 20.41 -7.99
C LYS A 459 -30.98 21.67 -7.11
N GLY A 460 -29.76 21.93 -6.65
CA GLY A 460 -29.46 23.03 -5.72
C GLY A 460 -30.03 22.86 -4.30
N LYS A 461 -30.34 21.62 -3.90
CA LYS A 461 -31.07 21.34 -2.65
C LYS A 461 -30.36 20.40 -1.68
N SER A 462 -29.16 19.96 -2.00
CA SER A 462 -28.47 18.97 -1.18
C SER A 462 -26.97 19.14 -1.12
N ILE A 463 -26.41 18.87 0.03
CA ILE A 463 -24.98 18.96 0.37
C ILE A 463 -24.53 17.58 0.82
N LEU A 464 -23.35 17.14 0.36
CA LEU A 464 -22.70 15.92 0.83
C LEU A 464 -21.57 16.28 1.80
N LEU A 465 -21.60 15.74 3.00
CA LEU A 465 -20.50 15.76 3.96
C LEU A 465 -19.87 14.37 3.98
N MET A 466 -18.59 14.27 3.57
CA MET A 466 -17.88 12.99 3.51
C MET A 466 -16.42 13.17 3.93
N PRO A 467 -16.14 13.14 5.24
CA PRO A 467 -14.77 13.25 5.75
C PRO A 467 -13.98 11.96 5.59
N THR A 468 -12.65 12.10 5.58
CA THR A 468 -11.71 10.97 5.51
C THR A 468 -11.45 10.40 6.90
N TRP A 469 -11.36 9.06 7.00
CA TRP A 469 -10.90 8.41 8.21
C TRP A 469 -9.47 8.78 8.58
N ARG A 470 -9.23 8.97 9.89
CA ARG A 470 -7.89 9.29 10.42
C ARG A 470 -7.13 8.03 10.79
N VAL A 471 -5.96 7.85 10.17
CA VAL A 471 -5.11 6.65 10.39
C VAL A 471 -4.70 6.50 11.85
N TRP A 472 -4.48 7.60 12.57
CA TRP A 472 -4.09 7.57 13.98
C TRP A 472 -5.24 7.25 14.95
N LEU A 473 -6.48 7.21 14.47
CA LEU A 473 -7.64 6.75 15.24
C LEU A 473 -7.95 5.27 14.99
N GLU A 474 -7.30 4.63 14.03
CA GLU A 474 -7.70 3.32 13.49
C GLU A 474 -7.73 2.20 14.51
N ASN A 475 -6.98 2.29 15.58
CA ASN A 475 -6.84 1.20 16.55
C ASN A 475 -6.98 1.65 17.99
N LEU A 476 -7.52 2.85 18.18
CA LEU A 476 -7.82 3.34 19.53
C LEU A 476 -9.09 2.66 20.08
N PRO A 477 -9.19 2.49 21.40
CA PRO A 477 -10.44 2.09 22.05
C PRO A 477 -11.58 3.04 21.67
N PHE A 478 -12.81 2.52 21.68
CA PHE A 478 -14.00 3.27 21.30
C PHE A 478 -14.12 4.60 22.07
N GLU A 479 -13.91 4.57 23.38
CA GLU A 479 -14.00 5.75 24.25
C GLU A 479 -12.95 6.82 23.94
N GLU A 480 -11.80 6.43 23.41
CA GLU A 480 -10.76 7.38 22.99
C GLU A 480 -11.07 7.99 21.63
N VAL A 481 -11.60 7.19 20.69
CA VAL A 481 -12.07 7.69 19.39
C VAL A 481 -13.22 8.67 19.58
N GLU A 482 -14.18 8.36 20.48
CA GLU A 482 -15.31 9.24 20.79
C GLU A 482 -14.87 10.60 21.33
N LYS A 483 -13.82 10.63 22.16
CA LYS A 483 -13.26 11.87 22.74
C LYS A 483 -12.30 12.60 21.78
N SER A 484 -12.00 12.03 20.63
CA SER A 484 -11.08 12.63 19.66
C SER A 484 -11.60 13.97 19.12
N GLU A 485 -10.69 14.88 18.83
CA GLU A 485 -11.01 16.15 18.15
C GLU A 485 -11.86 15.93 16.91
N TYR A 486 -11.54 14.87 16.13
CA TYR A 486 -12.26 14.50 14.92
C TYR A 486 -13.76 14.28 15.16
N VAL A 487 -14.12 13.47 16.14
CA VAL A 487 -15.53 13.19 16.45
C VAL A 487 -16.21 14.43 17.04
N GLN A 488 -15.54 15.16 17.93
CA GLN A 488 -16.10 16.34 18.59
C GLN A 488 -16.38 17.48 17.61
N VAL A 489 -15.48 17.73 16.65
CA VAL A 489 -15.65 18.78 15.65
C VAL A 489 -16.84 18.50 14.75
N PHE A 490 -16.99 17.27 14.21
CA PHE A 490 -18.14 16.93 13.38
C PHE A 490 -19.43 16.90 14.18
N ARG A 491 -19.42 16.45 15.44
CA ARG A 491 -20.58 16.50 16.33
C ARG A 491 -21.04 17.95 16.56
N THR A 492 -20.11 18.84 16.91
CA THR A 492 -20.38 20.26 17.11
C THR A 492 -20.95 20.91 15.85
N PHE A 493 -20.39 20.62 14.68
CA PHE A 493 -20.90 21.13 13.40
C PHE A 493 -22.34 20.65 13.15
N LEU A 494 -22.63 19.35 13.25
CA LEU A 494 -23.94 18.79 12.97
C LEU A 494 -25.01 19.25 13.98
N GLN A 495 -24.64 19.60 15.21
CA GLN A 495 -25.54 20.04 16.26
C GLN A 495 -25.67 21.58 16.34
N SER A 496 -24.96 22.33 15.46
CA SER A 496 -25.00 23.78 15.53
C SER A 496 -26.38 24.32 15.12
N LYS A 497 -26.83 25.36 15.84
CA LYS A 497 -28.10 26.03 15.56
C LYS A 497 -28.03 26.79 14.22
N GLU A 498 -26.88 27.36 13.92
CA GLU A 498 -26.61 28.12 12.71
C GLU A 498 -26.73 27.22 11.47
N LEU A 499 -26.19 25.99 11.52
CA LEU A 499 -26.37 25.01 10.44
C LEU A 499 -27.85 24.65 10.29
N SER A 500 -28.53 24.35 11.39
CA SER A 500 -29.95 23.97 11.35
C SER A 500 -30.81 25.06 10.73
N GLN A 501 -30.60 26.32 11.14
CA GLN A 501 -31.28 27.49 10.57
C GLN A 501 -30.98 27.67 9.08
N LEU A 502 -29.73 27.52 8.66
CA LEU A 502 -29.31 27.62 7.27
C LEU A 502 -30.01 26.56 6.39
N LEU A 503 -30.03 25.30 6.85
CA LEU A 503 -30.68 24.21 6.14
C LEU A 503 -32.19 24.43 6.00
N GLU A 504 -32.85 24.95 7.04
CA GLU A 504 -34.30 25.27 7.01
C GLU A 504 -34.60 26.46 6.10
N GLN A 505 -33.89 27.56 6.25
CA GLN A 505 -34.12 28.80 5.48
C GLN A 505 -33.99 28.61 3.97
N HIS A 506 -33.04 27.75 3.54
CA HIS A 506 -32.76 27.53 2.12
C HIS A 506 -33.31 26.18 1.60
N ASP A 507 -34.10 25.48 2.40
CA ASP A 507 -34.71 24.19 2.05
C ASP A 507 -33.64 23.16 1.59
N LEU A 508 -32.55 23.06 2.35
CA LEU A 508 -31.41 22.18 2.03
C LEU A 508 -31.45 20.88 2.83
N THR A 509 -30.91 19.81 2.26
CA THR A 509 -30.65 18.52 2.94
C THR A 509 -29.15 18.28 2.98
N LEU A 510 -28.62 17.95 4.16
CA LEU A 510 -27.25 17.54 4.36
C LEU A 510 -27.18 16.01 4.48
N TYR A 511 -26.49 15.37 3.57
CA TYR A 511 -26.15 13.94 3.65
C TYR A 511 -24.79 13.79 4.29
N PHE A 512 -24.74 13.17 5.46
CA PHE A 512 -23.50 12.82 6.11
C PHE A 512 -23.18 11.35 5.79
N TYR A 513 -22.27 11.14 4.82
CA TYR A 513 -21.83 9.82 4.40
C TYR A 513 -20.59 9.42 5.22
N LEU A 514 -20.77 8.43 6.10
CA LEU A 514 -19.71 7.94 6.96
C LEU A 514 -18.88 6.86 6.28
N HIS A 515 -17.57 6.89 6.53
CA HIS A 515 -16.71 5.78 6.15
C HIS A 515 -17.15 4.49 6.87
N PRO A 516 -17.13 3.29 6.24
CA PRO A 516 -17.57 2.04 6.89
C PRO A 516 -16.93 1.73 8.25
N LYS A 517 -15.74 2.23 8.52
CA LYS A 517 -15.09 2.12 9.84
C LYS A 517 -15.77 2.94 10.95
N PHE A 518 -16.73 3.77 10.61
CA PHE A 518 -17.53 4.57 11.54
C PHE A 518 -18.94 4.04 11.77
N GLU A 519 -19.30 2.88 11.23
CA GLU A 519 -20.64 2.32 11.41
C GLU A 519 -21.01 2.23 12.89
N ASP A 520 -20.08 1.82 13.73
CA ASP A 520 -20.26 1.74 15.19
C ASP A 520 -20.46 3.11 15.87
N PHE A 521 -20.17 4.22 15.17
CA PHE A 521 -20.29 5.58 15.68
C PHE A 521 -21.49 6.36 15.13
N ILE A 522 -22.31 5.76 14.26
CA ILE A 522 -23.45 6.44 13.62
C ILE A 522 -24.36 7.09 14.66
N ASP A 523 -24.70 6.36 15.73
CA ASP A 523 -25.59 6.83 16.78
C ASP A 523 -25.02 8.03 17.55
N HIS A 524 -23.70 8.18 17.61
CA HIS A 524 -23.03 9.29 18.27
C HIS A 524 -23.07 10.61 17.50
N PHE A 525 -23.38 10.55 16.21
CA PHE A 525 -23.62 11.71 15.35
C PHE A 525 -25.12 12.03 15.22
N SER A 526 -25.99 11.28 15.88
CA SER A 526 -27.44 11.48 15.81
C SER A 526 -27.82 12.93 16.06
N ASN A 527 -28.73 13.44 15.24
CA ASN A 527 -29.21 14.80 15.27
C ASN A 527 -30.76 14.78 15.19
N ASN A 528 -31.41 15.67 15.91
CA ASN A 528 -32.87 15.82 15.85
C ASN A 528 -33.36 16.58 14.60
N ASN A 529 -32.46 17.07 13.76
CA ASN A 529 -32.82 17.81 12.55
C ASN A 529 -33.07 16.82 11.39
N HIS A 530 -34.33 16.72 10.95
CA HIS A 530 -34.75 15.86 9.84
C HIS A 530 -34.08 16.18 8.48
N ARG A 531 -33.44 17.34 8.36
CA ARG A 531 -32.68 17.76 7.16
C ARG A 531 -31.25 17.23 7.15
N ILE A 532 -30.81 16.58 8.21
CA ILE A 532 -29.48 15.93 8.29
C ILE A 532 -29.71 14.43 8.25
N ILE A 533 -29.31 13.82 7.16
CA ILE A 533 -29.42 12.36 6.92
C ILE A 533 -28.04 11.73 7.09
N ILE A 534 -27.90 10.89 8.10
CA ILE A 534 -26.66 10.16 8.39
C ILE A 534 -26.85 8.73 7.92
N SER A 535 -26.17 8.32 6.88
CA SER A 535 -26.30 6.98 6.30
C SER A 535 -25.18 6.67 5.31
N ASN A 536 -24.80 5.40 5.23
CA ASN A 536 -23.94 4.81 4.18
C ASN A 536 -24.68 3.78 3.33
N GLU A 537 -25.99 3.67 3.45
CA GLU A 537 -26.80 2.72 2.66
C GLU A 537 -26.99 3.17 1.21
N GLN A 538 -26.87 4.48 0.94
CA GLN A 538 -27.07 5.01 -0.40
C GLN A 538 -25.86 4.75 -1.31
N ASP A 539 -26.12 4.51 -2.58
CA ASP A 539 -25.05 4.41 -3.58
C ASP A 539 -24.27 5.74 -3.69
N LEU A 540 -22.99 5.71 -3.38
CA LEU A 540 -22.14 6.90 -3.35
C LEU A 540 -22.09 7.61 -4.70
N ASN A 541 -22.08 6.89 -5.83
CA ASN A 541 -22.06 7.50 -7.14
C ASN A 541 -23.37 8.31 -7.40
N SER A 542 -24.50 7.78 -6.94
CA SER A 542 -25.78 8.47 -7.00
C SER A 542 -25.78 9.76 -6.15
N LEU A 543 -25.26 9.69 -4.92
CA LEU A 543 -25.11 10.86 -4.05
C LEU A 543 -24.23 11.93 -4.68
N LEU A 544 -23.07 11.54 -5.24
CA LEU A 544 -22.15 12.47 -5.91
C LEU A 544 -22.80 13.16 -7.11
N MET A 545 -23.70 12.49 -7.83
CA MET A 545 -24.44 13.10 -8.93
C MET A 545 -25.58 14.02 -8.46
N GLN A 546 -26.29 13.65 -7.41
CA GLN A 546 -27.50 14.35 -6.94
C GLN A 546 -27.21 15.54 -6.03
N THR A 547 -26.11 15.50 -5.27
CA THR A 547 -25.72 16.60 -4.38
C THR A 547 -25.08 17.75 -5.14
N SER A 548 -25.28 18.97 -4.63
CA SER A 548 -24.86 20.22 -5.28
C SER A 548 -23.45 20.63 -4.87
N MET A 549 -23.02 20.24 -3.70
CA MET A 549 -21.72 20.60 -3.12
C MET A 549 -21.18 19.45 -2.25
N LEU A 550 -19.87 19.38 -2.11
CA LEU A 550 -19.19 18.46 -1.20
C LEU A 550 -18.45 19.24 -0.10
N ILE A 551 -18.65 18.82 1.12
CA ILE A 551 -17.79 19.17 2.25
C ILE A 551 -16.95 17.91 2.55
N THR A 552 -15.65 18.06 2.48
CA THR A 552 -14.70 16.98 2.78
C THR A 552 -13.42 17.56 3.41
N ASP A 553 -12.38 16.77 3.51
CA ASP A 553 -11.09 17.21 4.08
C ASP A 553 -9.92 16.82 3.17
N TYR A 554 -9.64 15.51 3.04
CA TYR A 554 -8.53 14.97 2.24
C TYR A 554 -8.99 13.83 1.32
N SER A 555 -10.29 13.68 1.13
CA SER A 555 -10.86 12.56 0.37
C SER A 555 -10.70 12.72 -1.13
N SER A 556 -10.38 11.62 -1.81
CA SER A 556 -10.29 11.59 -3.26
C SER A 556 -11.65 11.75 -3.98
N VAL A 557 -12.78 11.66 -3.27
CA VAL A 557 -14.11 11.93 -3.86
C VAL A 557 -14.27 13.42 -4.25
N ALA A 558 -13.45 14.31 -3.69
CA ALA A 558 -13.36 15.69 -4.12
C ALA A 558 -13.13 15.81 -5.62
N TRP A 559 -12.32 14.92 -6.21
CA TRP A 559 -12.06 14.90 -7.65
C TRP A 559 -13.30 14.54 -8.47
N ASP A 560 -14.20 13.72 -7.96
CA ASP A 560 -15.45 13.34 -8.63
C ASP A 560 -16.42 14.54 -8.68
N MET A 561 -16.44 15.38 -7.63
CA MET A 561 -17.21 16.63 -7.60
C MET A 561 -16.59 17.68 -8.49
N PHE A 562 -15.27 17.82 -8.45
CA PHE A 562 -14.53 18.75 -9.30
C PHE A 562 -14.67 18.42 -10.80
N TYR A 563 -14.74 17.11 -11.14
CA TYR A 563 -15.04 16.65 -12.50
C TYR A 563 -16.41 17.15 -12.98
N GLN A 564 -17.40 17.18 -12.09
CA GLN A 564 -18.77 17.65 -12.36
C GLN A 564 -18.93 19.18 -12.30
N LYS A 565 -17.84 19.94 -12.06
CA LYS A 565 -17.85 21.40 -11.84
C LYS A 565 -18.72 21.83 -10.66
N LYS A 566 -18.74 21.00 -9.61
CA LYS A 566 -19.45 21.28 -8.35
C LYS A 566 -18.47 21.83 -7.31
N PRO A 567 -18.89 22.77 -6.46
CA PRO A 567 -18.04 23.31 -5.42
C PRO A 567 -17.65 22.26 -4.39
N VAL A 568 -16.41 22.39 -3.90
CA VAL A 568 -15.85 21.57 -2.82
C VAL A 568 -15.38 22.50 -1.71
N ILE A 569 -15.72 22.19 -0.46
CA ILE A 569 -15.15 22.82 0.73
C ILE A 569 -14.25 21.80 1.41
N PHE A 570 -13.00 22.16 1.61
CA PHE A 570 -12.01 21.37 2.34
C PHE A 570 -11.96 21.82 3.79
N TYR A 571 -12.66 21.08 4.67
CA TYR A 571 -12.69 21.35 6.10
C TYR A 571 -11.52 20.65 6.81
N GLN A 572 -10.42 21.38 6.96
CA GLN A 572 -9.11 20.85 7.39
C GLN A 572 -8.71 21.36 8.78
N PHE A 573 -9.59 21.23 9.76
CA PHE A 573 -9.39 21.68 11.16
C PHE A 573 -8.15 21.08 11.82
N ASP A 574 -7.71 19.90 11.39
CA ASP A 574 -6.59 19.13 11.92
C ASP A 574 -5.37 19.05 10.97
N LEU A 575 -5.17 20.06 10.10
CA LEU A 575 -4.18 20.03 9.02
C LEU A 575 -2.75 19.75 9.54
N GLU A 576 -2.33 20.32 10.66
CA GLU A 576 -0.99 20.06 11.25
C GLU A 576 -0.85 18.58 11.63
N THR A 577 -1.85 18.03 12.32
CA THR A 577 -1.89 16.63 12.74
C THR A 577 -1.93 15.71 11.52
N TYR A 578 -2.74 16.06 10.52
CA TYR A 578 -2.81 15.30 9.27
C TYR A 578 -1.47 15.28 8.54
N ASN A 579 -0.80 16.41 8.41
CA ASN A 579 0.52 16.49 7.78
C ASN A 579 1.56 15.68 8.56
N LYS A 580 1.48 15.62 9.87
CA LYS A 580 2.36 14.83 10.73
C LYS A 580 2.18 13.31 10.52
N TYR A 581 0.96 12.81 10.40
CA TYR A 581 0.69 11.36 10.36
C TYR A 581 0.43 10.80 8.96
N GLN A 582 -0.08 11.57 8.03
CA GLN A 582 -0.46 11.12 6.69
C GLN A 582 0.20 11.94 5.57
N GLY A 583 -0.02 13.23 5.52
CA GLY A 583 0.46 14.16 4.51
C GLY A 583 -0.18 14.04 3.13
N SER A 584 0.11 15.01 2.28
CA SER A 584 -0.36 15.13 0.89
C SER A 584 0.81 15.06 -0.11
N TYR A 585 0.52 14.70 -1.38
CA TYR A 585 1.46 14.88 -2.50
C TYR A 585 1.33 16.23 -3.16
N MET A 586 0.22 16.91 -2.95
CA MET A 586 -0.09 18.26 -3.46
C MET A 586 0.28 19.29 -2.40
N ASP A 587 0.56 20.50 -2.85
CA ASP A 587 0.64 21.66 -1.98
C ASP A 587 -0.79 22.09 -1.62
N LEU A 588 -1.19 21.78 -0.37
CA LEU A 588 -2.56 22.05 0.10
C LEU A 588 -2.85 23.55 0.27
N ASP A 589 -1.83 24.41 0.31
CA ASP A 589 -2.03 25.86 0.41
C ASP A 589 -2.28 26.52 -0.96
N HIS A 590 -1.78 25.91 -2.06
CA HIS A 590 -1.81 26.54 -3.39
C HIS A 590 -2.49 25.71 -4.49
N GLU A 591 -2.66 24.40 -4.28
CA GLU A 591 -3.18 23.48 -5.32
C GLU A 591 -4.56 22.89 -4.98
N LEU A 592 -5.23 23.33 -3.91
CA LEU A 592 -6.61 22.92 -3.63
C LEU A 592 -7.58 23.54 -4.63
N PHE A 593 -8.50 22.72 -5.09
CA PHE A 593 -9.54 23.07 -6.07
C PHE A 593 -10.90 23.30 -5.40
N GLY A 594 -10.91 23.95 -4.25
CA GLY A 594 -12.07 24.32 -3.45
C GLY A 594 -11.67 25.20 -2.29
N ASP A 595 -12.64 25.70 -1.55
CA ASP A 595 -12.38 26.56 -0.38
C ASP A 595 -11.80 25.76 0.78
N GLN A 596 -10.67 26.20 1.31
CA GLN A 596 -10.04 25.66 2.50
C GLN A 596 -10.57 26.39 3.74
N VAL A 597 -11.10 25.65 4.69
CA VAL A 597 -11.64 26.18 5.95
C VAL A 597 -11.16 25.36 7.14
N PHE A 598 -10.95 26.03 8.28
CA PHE A 598 -10.35 25.41 9.46
C PHE A 598 -11.27 25.44 10.69
N THR A 599 -12.34 26.25 10.68
CA THR A 599 -13.26 26.36 11.81
C THR A 599 -14.70 26.10 11.38
N THR A 600 -15.55 25.70 12.32
CA THR A 600 -16.98 25.45 12.09
C THR A 600 -17.71 26.71 11.63
N GLU A 601 -17.41 27.87 12.22
CA GLU A 601 -18.04 29.15 11.87
C GLU A 601 -17.72 29.52 10.41
N LYS A 602 -16.44 29.37 10.01
CA LYS A 602 -16.05 29.65 8.64
C LYS A 602 -16.65 28.65 7.66
N LEU A 603 -16.77 27.37 8.05
CA LEU A 603 -17.47 26.35 7.26
C LEU A 603 -18.92 26.77 6.99
N ILE A 604 -19.69 27.12 8.02
CA ILE A 604 -21.09 27.50 7.91
C ILE A 604 -21.24 28.77 7.04
N SER A 605 -20.39 29.78 7.26
CA SER A 605 -20.42 30.99 6.41
C SER A 605 -20.12 30.69 4.94
N THR A 606 -19.18 29.78 4.66
CA THR A 606 -18.83 29.39 3.28
C THR A 606 -19.96 28.57 2.63
N ILE A 607 -20.67 27.72 3.40
CA ILE A 607 -21.87 27.02 2.91
C ILE A 607 -22.95 28.03 2.52
N LYS A 608 -23.16 29.08 3.34
CA LYS A 608 -24.11 30.14 3.07
C LYS A 608 -23.76 30.87 1.78
N ASP A 609 -22.50 31.27 1.59
CA ASP A 609 -22.03 31.94 0.38
C ASP A 609 -22.36 31.14 -0.88
N TYR A 610 -22.06 29.81 -0.87
CA TYR A 610 -22.40 28.92 -1.99
C TYR A 610 -23.90 28.75 -2.20
N THR A 611 -24.68 28.74 -1.13
CA THR A 611 -26.15 28.67 -1.24
C THR A 611 -26.72 29.88 -1.91
N GLU A 612 -26.24 31.08 -1.57
CA GLU A 612 -26.66 32.36 -2.15
C GLU A 612 -26.28 32.49 -3.63
N THR A 613 -25.18 31.86 -4.07
CA THR A 613 -24.74 31.83 -5.48
C THR A 613 -25.30 30.64 -6.27
N GLY A 614 -26.24 29.86 -5.72
CA GLY A 614 -26.82 28.68 -6.40
C GLY A 614 -25.85 27.50 -6.57
N PHE A 615 -24.84 27.38 -5.72
CA PHE A 615 -23.80 26.37 -5.78
C PHE A 615 -22.93 26.43 -7.05
N GLU A 616 -22.70 27.62 -7.55
CA GLU A 616 -21.76 27.84 -8.64
C GLU A 616 -20.31 27.73 -8.12
N GLU A 617 -19.46 27.09 -8.92
CA GLU A 617 -18.03 26.99 -8.59
C GLU A 617 -17.36 28.36 -8.80
N LYS A 618 -16.45 28.73 -7.90
CA LYS A 618 -15.69 29.99 -8.02
C LYS A 618 -14.74 29.98 -9.22
N GLU A 619 -14.60 31.12 -9.89
CA GLU A 619 -13.81 31.23 -11.13
C GLU A 619 -12.34 30.78 -11.03
N GLY A 620 -11.70 30.87 -9.89
CA GLY A 620 -10.28 30.54 -9.72
C GLY A 620 -9.89 29.08 -9.98
N PHE A 621 -10.83 28.11 -9.96
CA PHE A 621 -10.52 26.69 -10.02
C PHE A 621 -10.42 26.11 -11.45
N GLY A 622 -10.80 26.86 -12.47
CA GLY A 622 -10.77 26.38 -13.88
C GLY A 622 -9.39 25.94 -14.35
N LEU A 623 -8.33 26.69 -14.02
CA LEU A 623 -6.94 26.35 -14.40
C LEU A 623 -6.45 25.06 -13.73
N LEU A 624 -6.81 24.85 -12.47
CA LEU A 624 -6.49 23.58 -11.77
C LEU A 624 -7.23 22.41 -12.40
N ARG A 625 -8.46 22.62 -12.90
CA ARG A 625 -9.20 21.58 -13.62
C ARG A 625 -8.50 21.20 -14.92
N GLU A 626 -8.07 22.13 -15.72
CA GLU A 626 -7.31 21.83 -16.95
C GLU A 626 -6.02 21.05 -16.65
N MET A 627 -5.34 21.37 -15.55
CA MET A 627 -4.11 20.72 -15.13
C MET A 627 -4.34 19.28 -14.65
N TYR A 628 -5.36 19.06 -13.79
CA TYR A 628 -5.60 17.78 -13.14
C TYR A 628 -6.66 16.91 -13.81
N LEU A 629 -7.58 17.49 -14.55
CA LEU A 629 -8.70 16.83 -15.25
C LEU A 629 -8.80 17.26 -16.70
N PRO A 630 -7.78 16.98 -17.54
CA PRO A 630 -7.74 17.45 -18.94
C PRO A 630 -8.80 16.80 -19.83
N TYR A 631 -9.50 15.78 -19.36
CA TYR A 631 -10.51 15.04 -20.11
C TYR A 631 -11.85 15.02 -19.37
N ILE A 632 -12.82 15.81 -19.85
CA ILE A 632 -14.19 15.91 -19.31
C ILE A 632 -15.23 15.47 -20.38
N ASP A 633 -14.83 14.60 -21.28
CA ASP A 633 -15.59 14.23 -22.48
C ASP A 633 -16.21 12.83 -22.41
N HIS A 634 -16.29 12.24 -21.20
CA HIS A 634 -16.88 10.93 -20.95
C HIS A 634 -16.32 9.79 -21.82
N SER A 635 -15.03 9.89 -22.22
CA SER A 635 -14.35 8.89 -23.08
C SER A 635 -13.14 8.27 -22.39
N ASN A 636 -13.15 8.21 -21.07
CA ASN A 636 -12.03 7.74 -20.26
C ASN A 636 -11.77 6.24 -20.43
N SER A 637 -12.82 5.41 -20.42
CA SER A 637 -12.71 3.97 -20.68
C SER A 637 -12.14 3.66 -22.06
N GLN A 638 -12.50 4.45 -23.06
CA GLN A 638 -11.94 4.34 -24.41
C GLN A 638 -10.43 4.61 -24.42
N ARG A 639 -9.99 5.66 -23.72
CA ARG A 639 -8.56 5.99 -23.60
C ARG A 639 -7.80 4.90 -22.84
N VAL A 640 -8.37 4.37 -21.76
CA VAL A 640 -7.77 3.23 -21.04
C VAL A 640 -7.60 2.04 -21.98
N TYR A 641 -8.65 1.68 -22.72
CA TYR A 641 -8.59 0.57 -23.67
C TYR A 641 -7.51 0.78 -24.74
N ASN A 642 -7.50 1.96 -25.38
CA ASN A 642 -6.51 2.31 -26.39
C ASN A 642 -5.08 2.28 -25.81
N GLY A 643 -4.88 2.85 -24.62
CA GLY A 643 -3.60 2.82 -23.92
C GLY A 643 -3.11 1.40 -23.60
N ILE A 644 -4.01 0.48 -23.25
CA ILE A 644 -3.67 -0.94 -23.08
C ILE A 644 -3.25 -1.55 -24.43
N GLN A 645 -3.95 -1.25 -25.54
CA GLN A 645 -3.62 -1.75 -26.86
C GLN A 645 -2.24 -1.26 -27.33
N GLU A 646 -1.96 0.03 -27.21
CA GLU A 646 -0.65 0.62 -27.54
C GLU A 646 0.50 -0.01 -26.76
N LYS A 647 0.24 -0.38 -25.49
CA LYS A 647 1.25 -0.95 -24.58
C LYS A 647 1.30 -2.48 -24.58
N GLN A 648 0.58 -3.17 -25.48
CA GLN A 648 0.59 -4.64 -25.55
C GLN A 648 1.99 -5.22 -25.75
N GLY A 649 2.85 -4.57 -26.54
CA GLY A 649 4.24 -4.99 -26.74
C GLY A 649 5.04 -4.99 -25.42
N MET A 650 4.81 -3.98 -24.57
CA MET A 650 5.42 -3.89 -23.25
C MET A 650 4.85 -4.96 -22.30
N LEU A 651 3.54 -5.15 -22.27
CA LEU A 651 2.90 -6.18 -21.45
C LEU A 651 3.39 -7.59 -21.82
N LYS A 652 3.58 -7.89 -23.11
CA LYS A 652 4.19 -9.16 -23.59
C LYS A 652 5.64 -9.31 -23.08
N LYS A 653 6.45 -8.24 -23.07
CA LYS A 653 7.81 -8.26 -22.52
C LYS A 653 7.80 -8.50 -21.01
N ILE A 654 6.95 -7.80 -20.26
CA ILE A 654 6.78 -7.97 -18.81
C ILE A 654 6.39 -9.42 -18.50
N LYS A 655 5.40 -9.97 -19.19
CA LYS A 655 4.96 -11.34 -19.03
C LYS A 655 6.07 -12.35 -19.31
N ARG A 656 6.86 -12.15 -20.37
CA ARG A 656 8.01 -13.00 -20.67
C ARG A 656 9.07 -12.94 -19.57
N LYS A 657 9.38 -11.75 -19.07
CA LYS A 657 10.29 -11.54 -17.93
C LYS A 657 9.80 -12.25 -16.66
N GLN A 658 8.52 -12.11 -16.33
CA GLN A 658 7.88 -12.77 -15.18
C GLN A 658 7.87 -14.30 -15.32
N SER A 659 7.64 -14.83 -16.53
CA SER A 659 7.70 -16.27 -16.80
C SER A 659 9.10 -16.83 -16.60
N ILE A 660 10.13 -16.11 -17.03
CA ILE A 660 11.54 -16.49 -16.80
C ILE A 660 11.85 -16.44 -15.30
N SER A 661 11.44 -15.40 -14.60
CA SER A 661 11.61 -15.28 -13.14
C SER A 661 10.91 -16.43 -12.39
N ARG A 662 9.73 -16.86 -12.86
CA ARG A 662 9.01 -18.02 -12.31
C ARG A 662 9.80 -19.31 -12.47
N LEU A 663 10.40 -19.54 -13.64
CA LEU A 663 11.24 -20.72 -13.89
C LEU A 663 12.47 -20.73 -12.98
N LEU A 664 13.14 -19.59 -12.86
CA LEU A 664 14.32 -19.43 -12.02
C LEU A 664 14.01 -19.49 -10.50
N SER A 665 12.77 -19.28 -10.10
CA SER A 665 12.33 -19.42 -8.69
C SER A 665 12.13 -20.88 -8.27
N ASN A 666 12.16 -21.84 -9.20
CA ASN A 666 12.09 -23.26 -8.89
C ASN A 666 13.44 -23.73 -8.31
N PRO A 667 13.50 -24.28 -7.07
CA PRO A 667 14.75 -24.67 -6.43
C PRO A 667 15.56 -25.70 -7.24
N GLY A 668 14.89 -26.65 -7.90
CA GLY A 668 15.55 -27.65 -8.75
C GLY A 668 16.19 -27.03 -10.00
N LEU A 669 15.46 -26.13 -10.68
CA LEU A 669 15.99 -25.41 -11.85
C LEU A 669 17.05 -24.41 -11.45
N ARG A 670 16.97 -23.81 -10.27
CA ARG A 670 17.99 -22.90 -9.73
C ARG A 670 19.28 -23.65 -9.40
N PHE A 671 19.17 -24.88 -8.87
CA PHE A 671 20.32 -25.75 -8.64
C PHE A 671 20.97 -26.20 -9.96
N LEU A 672 20.19 -26.63 -10.94
CA LEU A 672 20.70 -26.95 -12.28
C LEU A 672 21.35 -25.72 -12.93
N TRP A 673 20.70 -24.56 -12.87
CA TRP A 673 21.23 -23.31 -13.39
C TRP A 673 22.55 -22.92 -12.71
N SER A 674 22.69 -23.10 -11.39
CA SER A 674 23.93 -22.81 -10.67
C SER A 674 25.08 -23.73 -11.09
N LYS A 675 24.80 -25.00 -11.38
CA LYS A 675 25.80 -25.94 -11.90
C LYS A 675 26.22 -25.61 -13.33
N PHE A 676 25.28 -25.20 -14.19
CA PHE A 676 25.59 -24.84 -15.57
C PHE A 676 26.22 -23.45 -15.71
N ASN A 677 26.06 -22.56 -14.73
CA ASN A 677 26.61 -21.19 -14.77
C ASN A 677 28.15 -21.14 -14.61
N ASN A 678 28.79 -22.26 -14.26
CA ASN A 678 30.25 -22.40 -14.21
C ASN A 678 30.88 -22.73 -15.58
N VAL A 679 30.07 -22.94 -16.62
CA VAL A 679 30.53 -23.17 -17.99
C VAL A 679 30.61 -21.82 -18.73
N LYS A 680 31.78 -21.41 -19.17
CA LYS A 680 32.06 -20.08 -19.77
C LYS A 680 31.05 -19.56 -20.81
N PRO A 681 30.47 -20.34 -21.75
CA PRO A 681 29.46 -19.81 -22.69
C PRO A 681 28.12 -19.49 -22.05
N ILE A 682 27.73 -20.21 -21.00
CA ILE A 682 26.43 -20.05 -20.32
C ILE A 682 26.49 -18.89 -19.33
N LYS A 683 27.66 -18.58 -18.76
CA LYS A 683 27.88 -17.41 -17.91
C LYS A 683 27.57 -16.09 -18.65
N ARG A 684 27.97 -15.97 -19.93
CA ARG A 684 27.63 -14.82 -20.78
C ARG A 684 26.14 -14.69 -21.05
N VAL A 685 25.41 -15.80 -21.22
CA VAL A 685 23.97 -15.81 -21.38
C VAL A 685 23.28 -15.46 -20.05
N GLY A 686 23.77 -15.98 -18.93
CA GLY A 686 23.29 -15.66 -17.57
C GLY A 686 23.46 -14.19 -17.20
N GLU A 687 24.59 -13.59 -17.54
CA GLU A 687 24.86 -12.15 -17.36
C GLU A 687 23.96 -11.29 -18.26
N ARG A 688 23.73 -11.68 -19.51
CA ARG A 688 22.77 -11.01 -20.41
C ARG A 688 21.32 -11.13 -19.90
N ILE A 689 20.93 -12.26 -19.30
CA ILE A 689 19.61 -12.41 -18.68
C ILE A 689 19.51 -11.59 -17.40
N ARG A 690 20.54 -11.57 -16.54
CA ARG A 690 20.59 -10.71 -15.33
C ARG A 690 20.55 -9.21 -15.67
N LEU A 691 21.28 -8.78 -16.70
CA LEU A 691 21.24 -7.39 -17.18
C LEU A 691 19.90 -7.01 -17.83
N LYS A 692 19.15 -7.99 -18.36
CA LYS A 692 17.81 -7.78 -18.91
C LYS A 692 16.68 -7.94 -17.86
N THR A 693 17.00 -8.45 -16.66
CA THR A 693 16.04 -8.65 -15.56
C THR A 693 16.23 -7.67 -14.39
N LYS A 694 17.29 -6.87 -14.43
CA LYS A 694 17.43 -5.63 -13.66
C LYS A 694 16.94 -4.45 -14.51
#